data_7aaf73c4121902e4f2f288f351c09a6a
#
_entry.id   7aaf73c4121902e4f2f288f351c09a6a
#
_cell.length_a   1.000
_cell.length_b   1.000
_cell.length_c   1.000
_cell.angle_alpha   90.00
_cell.angle_beta   90.00
_cell.angle_gamma   90.00
#
_symmetry.space_group_name_H-M   'P 1'
#
loop_
_entity.id
_entity.type
_entity.pdbx_description
1 polymer ?
#
loop_
_entity_poly.entity_id
_entity_poly.type
_entity_poly.pdbx_seq_one_letter_code
_entity_poly.pdbx_strand_id
1 'polypeptide(L)'
;MLMTESPASAQVAAPEAAPVLDALAQAIDASLKLAMKYHRAGELEHAETLYRGILETLPEHAAANFFLGRLAVGVDQAPAALPHFEVALKEQPDNAEYRLGYIDALIRADHLDRAREQLTLAYSRHRNLKASVLAALAEHLELRERITRTIRDTQLTAPIKPLPITPTIPKKAGGRGLPTVGDVTKLAALYKAQRHAEAQTLARTLTTRFPKHGFAWKALGASLNAQGRPKEALGPMETALKLMPTDAEAQANFARVLDALGRKAEAESAYRRALELNPNDASVHYALGVLLHGQQRLPEAELHCLRTLEIDPSYLHAYWVLGTILKETQRPAEAEETYRQALALNSTYAHGYTLLGMLLSEQDRWTEAEALFRQGIAVEPRYSKSYSNLGLALNAQGRQGEASECFREAVKRRPDDAEAFTVLLFSLSLSHTAGPEALFADHRRFGEVFEAPLRPTWRPHDNLRDPAKPLQVGIVSADLYNHAVSTFFEPVLKHLAGCASLVISAYSNRNRQAEDAMSRQLRQHVKHWHNVDALTSLELAEKIRADGIDILIDLSGHTSGNRLVTFAHKPAPVQVSWMGYPGTTGLESMDYYFCDRFLLPPGQFDSQFTEKLVRLPANAPFQPHAKAPPLNALPALEVGHITFGSFNRLNKFNRQVIAAWSRLMRAVPGSRMILGSMPRGGDSQYAALITWFAEEGIDRERLEFHERTGLTAYLALHHRVDICLDTFPYNGGTTTLHSIWMGVPTLTIPGDTMTGRVGAGILGHVGLDDFAAPDVEAFVARGAAWTQRLPELAEIRAGLRDRFAQSAIGQPALIATGVESALRTMWQRWCAGLPAEPFEAQTAQGDRA
;
A
#
# COMPACT_ATOMS: atom_id res chain seq x y z
N MET A 1 10.34 -82.18 -48.07
CA MET A 1 10.88 -81.88 -49.42
C MET A 1 10.75 -80.44 -49.70
N LEU A 2 11.96 -79.84 -49.85
CA LEU A 2 12.23 -78.56 -50.55
C LEU A 2 11.70 -77.28 -49.92
N MET A 3 12.61 -76.55 -49.20
CA MET A 3 13.49 -75.51 -49.77
C MET A 3 12.79 -74.20 -50.10
N THR A 4 13.11 -73.21 -49.41
CA THR A 4 14.06 -72.09 -49.39
C THR A 4 13.42 -70.88 -50.06
N GLU A 5 13.40 -69.80 -49.45
CA GLU A 5 14.31 -68.72 -49.62
C GLU A 5 13.93 -67.51 -48.74
N SER A 6 14.91 -67.04 -48.07
CA SER A 6 14.86 -65.75 -47.40
C SER A 6 15.06 -64.62 -48.39
N PRO A 7 14.40 -63.42 -48.22
CA PRO A 7 14.96 -62.21 -48.80
C PRO A 7 15.40 -61.26 -47.71
N ALA A 8 16.56 -60.82 -47.89
CA ALA A 8 17.32 -59.66 -47.51
C ALA A 8 16.67 -58.62 -46.57
N SER A 9 17.38 -58.40 -45.46
CA SER A 9 17.31 -57.25 -44.59
C SER A 9 17.48 -55.93 -45.36
N ALA A 10 16.39 -55.15 -45.47
CA ALA A 10 16.55 -53.72 -45.75
C ALA A 10 16.70 -53.01 -44.39
N GLN A 11 17.94 -52.62 -44.12
CA GLN A 11 18.21 -51.59 -43.07
C GLN A 11 17.49 -50.28 -43.46
N VAL A 12 16.40 -49.99 -42.76
CA VAL A 12 15.86 -48.62 -42.72
C VAL A 12 16.74 -47.83 -41.76
N ALA A 13 17.53 -46.94 -42.30
CA ALA A 13 18.27 -45.95 -41.54
C ALA A 13 17.32 -45.15 -40.66
N ALA A 14 17.55 -45.13 -39.34
CA ALA A 14 16.90 -44.19 -38.42
C ALA A 14 17.28 -42.76 -38.82
N PRO A 15 16.36 -41.86 -39.01
CA PRO A 15 16.70 -40.47 -39.29
C PRO A 15 17.23 -39.79 -38.03
N GLU A 16 18.27 -39.01 -38.25
CA GLU A 16 18.96 -38.05 -37.39
C GLU A 16 18.14 -37.49 -36.25
N ALA A 17 18.29 -38.05 -35.07
CA ALA A 17 17.72 -37.51 -33.82
C ALA A 17 18.62 -36.40 -33.21
N ALA A 18 19.88 -36.31 -33.64
CA ALA A 18 20.84 -35.37 -33.05
C ALA A 18 20.51 -33.87 -33.27
N PRO A 19 20.12 -33.38 -34.46
CA PRO A 19 19.83 -31.94 -34.63
C PRO A 19 18.55 -31.46 -33.91
N VAL A 20 17.60 -32.35 -33.69
CA VAL A 20 16.35 -32.03 -32.95
C VAL A 20 16.62 -31.92 -31.46
N LEU A 21 17.45 -32.77 -30.89
CA LEU A 21 17.87 -32.75 -29.50
C LEU A 21 18.72 -31.50 -29.18
N ASP A 22 19.62 -31.11 -30.07
CA ASP A 22 20.41 -29.89 -29.91
C ASP A 22 19.54 -28.61 -29.98
N ALA A 23 18.59 -28.57 -30.90
CA ALA A 23 17.63 -27.46 -30.98
C ALA A 23 16.75 -27.34 -29.76
N LEU A 24 16.28 -28.48 -29.19
CA LEU A 24 15.48 -28.52 -27.97
C LEU A 24 16.32 -28.04 -26.77
N ALA A 25 17.57 -28.52 -26.64
CA ALA A 25 18.48 -28.10 -25.59
C ALA A 25 18.76 -26.59 -25.63
N GLN A 26 18.96 -26.01 -26.81
CA GLN A 26 19.13 -24.56 -27.01
C GLN A 26 17.86 -23.78 -26.66
N ALA A 27 16.69 -24.28 -27.01
CA ALA A 27 15.40 -23.64 -26.67
C ALA A 27 15.14 -23.62 -25.14
N ILE A 28 15.48 -24.73 -24.46
CA ILE A 28 15.39 -24.82 -22.99
C ILE A 28 16.34 -23.86 -22.30
N ASP A 29 17.61 -23.77 -22.76
CA ASP A 29 18.59 -22.82 -22.21
C ASP A 29 18.17 -21.36 -22.41
N ALA A 30 17.62 -21.03 -23.57
CA ALA A 30 17.08 -19.71 -23.86
C ALA A 30 15.88 -19.37 -22.95
N SER A 31 14.97 -20.33 -22.76
CA SER A 31 13.79 -20.18 -21.87
C SER A 31 14.23 -20.02 -20.41
N LEU A 32 15.22 -20.79 -19.95
CA LEU A 32 15.79 -20.67 -18.62
C LEU A 32 16.42 -19.30 -18.37
N LYS A 33 17.23 -18.81 -19.31
CA LYS A 33 17.84 -17.47 -19.23
C LYS A 33 16.78 -16.36 -19.16
N LEU A 34 15.71 -16.49 -19.93
CA LEU A 34 14.59 -15.56 -19.93
C LEU A 34 13.82 -15.61 -18.61
N ALA A 35 13.53 -16.80 -18.09
CA ALA A 35 12.88 -16.99 -16.80
C ALA A 35 13.71 -16.38 -15.66
N MET A 36 15.01 -16.59 -15.64
CA MET A 36 15.93 -15.99 -14.67
C MET A 36 15.95 -14.45 -14.77
N LYS A 37 15.82 -13.90 -15.98
CA LYS A 37 15.70 -12.44 -16.18
C LYS A 37 14.42 -11.90 -15.56
N TYR A 38 13.28 -12.53 -15.81
CA TYR A 38 12.00 -12.14 -15.20
C TYR A 38 12.03 -12.31 -13.67
N HIS A 39 12.60 -13.40 -13.16
CA HIS A 39 12.75 -13.62 -11.73
C HIS A 39 13.56 -12.49 -11.06
N ARG A 40 14.69 -12.06 -11.66
CA ARG A 40 15.49 -10.94 -11.15
C ARG A 40 14.79 -9.58 -11.27
N ALA A 41 13.88 -9.44 -12.22
CA ALA A 41 13.08 -8.24 -12.40
C ALA A 41 11.86 -8.18 -11.47
N GLY A 42 11.60 -9.24 -10.68
CA GLY A 42 10.42 -9.33 -9.81
C GLY A 42 9.13 -9.70 -10.54
N GLU A 43 9.21 -10.07 -11.82
CA GLU A 43 8.07 -10.52 -12.63
C GLU A 43 7.84 -12.03 -12.43
N LEU A 44 7.36 -12.38 -11.22
CA LEU A 44 7.37 -13.76 -10.73
C LEU A 44 6.42 -14.67 -11.51
N GLU A 45 5.25 -14.19 -11.94
CA GLU A 45 4.30 -14.97 -12.74
C GLU A 45 4.87 -15.37 -14.12
N HIS A 46 5.59 -14.46 -14.78
CA HIS A 46 6.25 -14.76 -16.04
C HIS A 46 7.40 -15.74 -15.84
N ALA A 47 8.18 -15.59 -14.78
CA ALA A 47 9.25 -16.52 -14.43
C ALA A 47 8.70 -17.91 -14.13
N GLU A 48 7.64 -18.02 -13.32
CA GLU A 48 6.98 -19.29 -12.98
C GLU A 48 6.47 -20.01 -14.23
N THR A 49 5.77 -19.32 -15.10
CA THR A 49 5.24 -19.89 -16.35
C THR A 49 6.36 -20.51 -17.20
N LEU A 50 7.48 -19.84 -17.32
CA LEU A 50 8.62 -20.36 -18.10
C LEU A 50 9.31 -21.51 -17.39
N TYR A 51 9.50 -21.48 -16.06
CA TYR A 51 10.08 -22.62 -15.34
C TYR A 51 9.18 -23.85 -15.44
N ARG A 52 7.85 -23.69 -15.31
CA ARG A 52 6.89 -24.79 -15.48
C ARG A 52 6.92 -25.35 -16.90
N GLY A 53 6.94 -24.49 -17.92
CA GLY A 53 7.06 -24.91 -19.32
C GLY A 53 8.33 -25.73 -19.61
N ILE A 54 9.46 -25.40 -18.97
CA ILE A 54 10.68 -26.21 -19.03
C ILE A 54 10.44 -27.57 -18.37
N LEU A 55 9.80 -27.60 -17.20
CA LEU A 55 9.55 -28.86 -16.44
C LEU A 55 8.46 -29.73 -17.06
N GLU A 56 7.54 -29.21 -17.86
CA GLU A 56 6.64 -30.00 -18.71
C GLU A 56 7.39 -30.81 -19.76
N THR A 57 8.50 -30.26 -20.27
CA THR A 57 9.34 -30.92 -21.27
C THR A 57 10.41 -31.80 -20.66
N LEU A 58 11.05 -31.31 -19.57
CA LEU A 58 12.12 -32.00 -18.83
C LEU A 58 11.84 -31.92 -17.32
N PRO A 59 11.04 -32.81 -16.74
CA PRO A 59 10.64 -32.78 -15.33
C PRO A 59 11.79 -32.80 -14.32
N GLU A 60 12.92 -33.41 -14.68
CA GLU A 60 14.11 -33.51 -13.83
C GLU A 60 15.16 -32.40 -14.10
N HIS A 61 14.80 -31.34 -14.85
CA HIS A 61 15.76 -30.27 -15.15
C HIS A 61 16.17 -29.50 -13.86
N ALA A 62 17.40 -29.74 -13.39
CA ALA A 62 17.88 -29.31 -12.08
C ALA A 62 17.73 -27.81 -11.82
N ALA A 63 18.18 -26.95 -12.77
CA ALA A 63 18.12 -25.50 -12.59
C ALA A 63 16.68 -24.96 -12.59
N ALA A 64 15.79 -25.48 -13.45
CA ALA A 64 14.40 -25.07 -13.48
C ALA A 64 13.67 -25.43 -12.15
N ASN A 65 13.89 -26.64 -11.65
CA ASN A 65 13.39 -27.06 -10.34
C ASN A 65 13.96 -26.18 -9.23
N PHE A 66 15.25 -25.89 -9.20
CA PHE A 66 15.87 -25.05 -8.19
C PHE A 66 15.25 -23.63 -8.18
N PHE A 67 15.12 -22.98 -9.33
CA PHE A 67 14.57 -21.64 -9.39
C PHE A 67 13.06 -21.60 -9.12
N LEU A 68 12.31 -22.63 -9.50
CA LEU A 68 10.90 -22.77 -9.13
C LEU A 68 10.74 -22.98 -7.62
N GLY A 69 11.59 -23.82 -7.00
CA GLY A 69 11.66 -23.97 -5.55
C GLY A 69 12.00 -22.65 -4.83
N ARG A 70 12.97 -21.89 -5.33
CA ARG A 70 13.29 -20.56 -4.80
C ARG A 70 12.13 -19.57 -4.92
N LEU A 71 11.41 -19.62 -6.04
CA LEU A 71 10.22 -18.80 -6.25
C LEU A 71 9.14 -19.18 -5.24
N ALA A 72 8.87 -20.48 -5.05
CA ALA A 72 7.91 -20.97 -4.07
C ALA A 72 8.28 -20.54 -2.63
N VAL A 73 9.56 -20.62 -2.25
CA VAL A 73 10.04 -20.06 -0.96
C VAL A 73 9.81 -18.54 -0.89
N GLY A 74 10.05 -17.83 -1.98
CA GLY A 74 9.88 -16.38 -2.06
C GLY A 74 8.42 -15.91 -1.93
N VAL A 75 7.44 -16.78 -2.24
CA VAL A 75 6.00 -16.54 -2.08
C VAL A 75 5.40 -17.30 -0.90
N ASP A 76 6.22 -17.63 0.09
CA ASP A 76 5.85 -18.31 1.35
C ASP A 76 5.20 -19.69 1.18
N GLN A 77 5.59 -20.39 0.12
CA GLN A 77 5.14 -21.77 -0.15
C GLN A 77 6.28 -22.75 0.07
N ALA A 78 6.99 -22.63 1.20
CA ALA A 78 8.14 -23.48 1.52
C ALA A 78 7.84 -24.97 1.47
N PRO A 79 6.69 -25.51 1.94
CA PRO A 79 6.35 -26.91 1.77
C PRO A 79 6.23 -27.33 0.30
N ALA A 80 5.71 -26.47 -0.58
CA ALA A 80 5.60 -26.75 -2.01
C ALA A 80 6.95 -26.68 -2.73
N ALA A 81 7.92 -25.97 -2.17
CA ALA A 81 9.29 -25.87 -2.69
C ALA A 81 10.11 -27.15 -2.50
N LEU A 82 9.83 -27.94 -1.45
CA LEU A 82 10.64 -29.08 -1.05
C LEU A 82 10.81 -30.14 -2.16
N PRO A 83 9.75 -30.60 -2.85
CA PRO A 83 9.89 -31.56 -3.96
C PRO A 83 10.79 -31.05 -5.07
N HIS A 84 10.73 -29.76 -5.39
CA HIS A 84 11.56 -29.16 -6.43
C HIS A 84 13.04 -29.11 -6.04
N PHE A 85 13.37 -28.78 -4.80
CA PHE A 85 14.74 -28.84 -4.32
C PHE A 85 15.27 -30.29 -4.25
N GLU A 86 14.42 -31.28 -3.90
CA GLU A 86 14.78 -32.70 -3.89
C GLU A 86 15.15 -33.17 -5.28
N VAL A 87 14.38 -32.81 -6.31
CA VAL A 87 14.69 -33.15 -7.70
C VAL A 87 15.99 -32.46 -8.15
N ALA A 88 16.16 -31.18 -7.86
CA ALA A 88 17.37 -30.44 -8.22
C ALA A 88 18.63 -31.06 -7.58
N LEU A 89 18.56 -31.48 -6.32
CA LEU A 89 19.67 -32.15 -5.61
C LEU A 89 19.88 -33.59 -6.01
N LYS A 90 18.85 -34.29 -6.47
CA LYS A 90 19.01 -35.64 -7.05
C LYS A 90 19.85 -35.59 -8.31
N GLU A 91 19.61 -34.61 -9.17
CA GLU A 91 20.35 -34.42 -10.43
C GLU A 91 21.74 -33.82 -10.21
N GLN A 92 21.91 -32.92 -9.24
CA GLN A 92 23.17 -32.27 -8.91
C GLN A 92 23.46 -32.33 -7.40
N PRO A 93 23.87 -33.50 -6.86
CA PRO A 93 24.04 -33.70 -5.42
C PRO A 93 25.11 -32.84 -4.77
N ASP A 94 26.11 -32.40 -5.54
CA ASP A 94 27.24 -31.61 -5.06
C ASP A 94 27.07 -30.10 -5.32
N ASN A 95 25.89 -29.67 -5.75
CA ASN A 95 25.61 -28.25 -5.93
C ASN A 95 25.31 -27.58 -4.58
N ALA A 96 26.25 -26.73 -4.15
CA ALA A 96 26.16 -26.06 -2.85
C ALA A 96 24.98 -25.10 -2.75
N GLU A 97 24.66 -24.35 -3.83
CA GLU A 97 23.57 -23.40 -3.84
C GLU A 97 22.20 -24.08 -3.74
N TYR A 98 22.04 -25.23 -4.40
CA TYR A 98 20.82 -26.03 -4.32
C TYR A 98 20.61 -26.57 -2.90
N ARG A 99 21.68 -27.00 -2.24
CA ARG A 99 21.61 -27.52 -0.87
C ARG A 99 21.28 -26.42 0.13
N LEU A 100 21.86 -25.23 -0.02
CA LEU A 100 21.54 -24.09 0.84
C LEU A 100 20.06 -23.66 0.70
N GLY A 101 19.54 -23.62 -0.54
CA GLY A 101 18.14 -23.35 -0.80
C GLY A 101 17.21 -24.39 -0.19
N TYR A 102 17.59 -25.67 -0.24
CA TYR A 102 16.82 -26.75 0.36
C TYR A 102 16.82 -26.68 1.89
N ILE A 103 17.95 -26.36 2.52
CA ILE A 103 18.04 -26.18 3.99
C ILE A 103 17.14 -25.03 4.43
N ASP A 104 17.19 -23.88 3.75
CA ASP A 104 16.32 -22.73 4.05
C ASP A 104 14.83 -23.10 3.91
N ALA A 105 14.47 -23.83 2.85
CA ALA A 105 13.10 -24.29 2.65
C ALA A 105 12.65 -25.27 3.74
N LEU A 106 13.52 -26.19 4.19
CA LEU A 106 13.23 -27.14 5.28
C LEU A 106 13.03 -26.43 6.62
N ILE A 107 13.86 -25.42 6.94
CA ILE A 107 13.71 -24.60 8.15
C ILE A 107 12.37 -23.85 8.12
N ARG A 108 12.01 -23.25 6.98
CA ARG A 108 10.75 -22.52 6.80
C ARG A 108 9.52 -23.42 6.81
N ALA A 109 9.64 -24.65 6.34
CA ALA A 109 8.58 -25.67 6.36
C ALA A 109 8.48 -26.44 7.68
N ASP A 110 9.23 -26.03 8.71
CA ASP A 110 9.31 -26.65 10.05
C ASP A 110 9.76 -28.13 10.05
N HIS A 111 10.48 -28.55 8.99
CA HIS A 111 11.11 -29.87 8.90
C HIS A 111 12.52 -29.86 9.52
N LEU A 112 12.62 -29.52 10.81
CA LEU A 112 13.87 -29.17 11.49
C LEU A 112 14.87 -30.34 11.55
N ASP A 113 14.41 -31.59 11.74
CA ASP A 113 15.29 -32.77 11.75
C ASP A 113 15.97 -32.99 10.38
N ARG A 114 15.20 -32.83 9.29
CA ARG A 114 15.73 -32.95 7.92
C ARG A 114 16.67 -31.78 7.59
N ALA A 115 16.35 -30.57 8.06
CA ALA A 115 17.21 -29.41 7.91
C ALA A 115 18.57 -29.63 8.59
N ARG A 116 18.59 -30.23 9.79
CA ARG A 116 19.82 -30.58 10.52
C ARG A 116 20.66 -31.62 9.76
N GLU A 117 20.02 -32.65 9.20
CA GLU A 117 20.69 -33.66 8.40
C GLU A 117 21.35 -33.03 7.15
N GLN A 118 20.60 -32.20 6.42
CA GLN A 118 21.11 -31.52 5.23
C GLN A 118 22.21 -30.50 5.53
N LEU A 119 22.14 -29.85 6.68
CA LEU A 119 23.17 -28.91 7.14
C LEU A 119 24.47 -29.67 7.48
N THR A 120 24.37 -30.84 8.13
CA THR A 120 25.53 -31.72 8.40
C THR A 120 26.19 -32.21 7.11
N LEU A 121 25.38 -32.57 6.12
CA LEU A 121 25.84 -32.93 4.77
C LEU A 121 26.54 -31.74 4.07
N ALA A 122 26.02 -30.53 4.22
CA ALA A 122 26.63 -29.32 3.66
C ALA A 122 28.01 -29.05 4.25
N TYR A 123 28.19 -29.19 5.57
CA TYR A 123 29.50 -29.04 6.23
C TYR A 123 30.52 -30.11 5.76
N SER A 124 30.06 -31.30 5.51
CA SER A 124 30.98 -32.40 5.09
C SER A 124 31.39 -32.34 3.63
N ARG A 125 30.49 -31.93 2.75
CA ARG A 125 30.69 -31.97 1.28
C ARG A 125 31.19 -30.64 0.67
N HIS A 126 30.84 -29.52 1.26
CA HIS A 126 31.09 -28.18 0.65
C HIS A 126 32.09 -27.34 1.43
N ARG A 127 33.36 -27.80 1.45
CA ARG A 127 34.48 -27.09 2.14
C ARG A 127 34.75 -25.68 1.61
N ASN A 128 34.26 -25.33 0.43
CA ASN A 128 34.45 -24.01 -0.20
C ASN A 128 33.32 -23.01 0.08
N LEU A 129 32.27 -23.40 0.81
CA LEU A 129 31.23 -22.46 1.23
C LEU A 129 31.78 -21.53 2.29
N LYS A 130 31.38 -20.25 2.23
CA LYS A 130 31.74 -19.30 3.32
C LYS A 130 31.17 -19.83 4.64
N ALA A 131 32.06 -20.10 5.57
CA ALA A 131 31.69 -20.62 6.89
C ALA A 131 30.61 -19.77 7.58
N SER A 132 30.55 -18.46 7.29
CA SER A 132 29.52 -17.54 7.81
C SER A 132 28.10 -17.85 7.33
N VAL A 133 27.92 -18.36 6.12
CA VAL A 133 26.58 -18.70 5.60
C VAL A 133 26.04 -19.97 6.25
N LEU A 134 26.90 -21.00 6.38
CA LEU A 134 26.52 -22.22 7.07
C LEU A 134 26.28 -21.98 8.57
N ALA A 135 27.10 -21.12 9.19
CA ALA A 135 26.91 -20.74 10.60
C ALA A 135 25.60 -20.01 10.83
N ALA A 136 25.21 -19.10 9.92
CA ALA A 136 23.94 -18.39 10.00
C ALA A 136 22.71 -19.33 9.88
N LEU A 137 22.78 -20.31 8.96
CA LEU A 137 21.73 -21.33 8.84
C LEU A 137 21.67 -22.28 10.03
N ALA A 138 22.84 -22.65 10.60
CA ALA A 138 22.91 -23.45 11.81
C ALA A 138 22.31 -22.71 13.00
N GLU A 139 22.68 -21.47 13.17
CA GLU A 139 22.14 -20.61 14.23
C GLU A 139 20.63 -20.41 14.10
N HIS A 140 20.13 -20.19 12.88
CA HIS A 140 18.69 -20.07 12.61
C HIS A 140 17.93 -21.38 12.93
N LEU A 141 18.48 -22.53 12.52
CA LEU A 141 17.90 -23.84 12.81
C LEU A 141 17.85 -24.11 14.34
N GLU A 142 18.97 -23.94 15.04
CA GLU A 142 19.05 -24.15 16.50
C GLU A 142 18.12 -23.22 17.26
N LEU A 143 17.97 -21.98 16.80
CA LEU A 143 17.08 -21.01 17.42
C LEU A 143 15.61 -21.40 17.23
N ARG A 144 15.21 -21.80 16.02
CA ARG A 144 13.86 -22.32 15.72
C ARG A 144 13.52 -23.52 16.58
N GLU A 145 14.43 -24.49 16.70
CA GLU A 145 14.23 -25.69 17.53
C GLU A 145 14.05 -25.34 19.02
N ARG A 146 14.82 -24.41 19.56
CA ARG A 146 14.70 -23.96 20.95
C ARG A 146 13.36 -23.25 21.18
N ILE A 147 12.95 -22.38 20.27
CA ILE A 147 11.68 -21.65 20.35
C ILE A 147 10.51 -22.61 20.27
N THR A 148 10.48 -23.54 19.31
CA THR A 148 9.43 -24.56 19.18
C THR A 148 9.33 -25.43 20.43
N ARG A 149 10.47 -25.80 21.06
CA ARG A 149 10.52 -26.51 22.33
C ARG A 149 9.99 -25.67 23.48
N THR A 150 10.43 -24.42 23.61
CA THR A 150 10.00 -23.48 24.66
C THR A 150 8.51 -23.17 24.55
N ILE A 151 7.97 -22.96 23.34
CA ILE A 151 6.55 -22.75 23.11
C ILE A 151 5.73 -23.98 23.50
N ARG A 152 6.21 -25.19 23.20
CA ARG A 152 5.55 -26.45 23.58
C ARG A 152 5.56 -26.66 25.10
N ASP A 153 6.63 -26.26 25.76
CA ASP A 153 6.79 -26.41 27.22
C ASP A 153 6.05 -25.32 28.02
N THR A 154 5.81 -24.13 27.41
CA THR A 154 5.08 -23.02 28.07
C THR A 154 3.54 -23.16 28.01
N GLN A 155 2.99 -24.18 27.36
CA GLN A 155 1.54 -24.46 27.39
C GLN A 155 1.04 -25.01 28.71
N LEU A 156 1.91 -25.11 29.75
CA LEU A 156 1.58 -25.52 31.12
C LEU A 156 1.76 -24.37 32.11
N THR A 157 0.64 -23.67 32.38
CA THR A 157 0.22 -22.97 33.61
C THR A 157 1.27 -22.46 34.61
N ALA A 158 1.48 -21.12 34.67
CA ALA A 158 1.54 -20.38 35.98
C ALA A 158 1.66 -18.86 35.75
N PRO A 159 1.14 -17.98 36.63
CA PRO A 159 1.24 -16.54 36.51
C PRO A 159 2.67 -16.07 36.78
N ILE A 160 3.20 -15.25 35.88
CA ILE A 160 4.59 -14.78 35.83
C ILE A 160 4.79 -13.65 36.84
N LYS A 161 5.72 -13.85 37.76
CA LYS A 161 6.27 -12.79 38.61
C LYS A 161 7.29 -11.96 37.83
N PRO A 162 7.32 -10.63 37.98
CA PRO A 162 8.32 -9.81 37.35
C PRO A 162 9.70 -10.10 37.95
N LEU A 163 10.68 -10.31 37.06
CA LEU A 163 12.09 -10.49 37.45
C LEU A 163 12.65 -9.24 38.15
N PRO A 164 13.31 -9.41 39.30
CA PRO A 164 13.95 -8.29 39.98
C PRO A 164 15.25 -7.91 39.25
N ILE A 165 15.34 -6.66 38.80
CA ILE A 165 16.59 -6.06 38.40
C ILE A 165 17.39 -5.83 39.69
N THR A 166 18.41 -6.64 39.90
CA THR A 166 19.36 -6.45 41.02
C THR A 166 20.48 -5.52 40.57
N PRO A 167 20.62 -4.34 41.15
CA PRO A 167 21.82 -3.52 40.93
C PRO A 167 23.00 -4.23 41.54
N THR A 168 24.04 -4.48 40.76
CA THR A 168 25.34 -4.93 41.28
C THR A 168 25.95 -3.77 42.06
N ILE A 169 25.72 -3.75 43.38
CA ILE A 169 26.30 -2.77 44.27
C ILE A 169 27.67 -3.32 44.73
N PRO A 170 28.80 -2.64 44.47
CA PRO A 170 30.11 -3.04 45.02
C PRO A 170 30.04 -2.95 46.52
N LYS A 171 30.33 -4.08 47.20
CA LYS A 171 30.42 -4.17 48.67
C LYS A 171 31.67 -3.48 49.21
N LYS A 172 31.79 -2.15 49.04
CA LYS A 172 32.64 -1.28 49.91
C LYS A 172 32.35 0.19 49.55
N ALA A 173 31.52 0.85 50.32
CA ALA A 173 31.31 2.29 50.26
C ALA A 173 31.62 2.91 51.62
N GLY A 174 32.61 3.76 51.65
CA GLY A 174 33.05 4.45 52.86
C GLY A 174 34.33 5.27 52.63
N GLY A 175 34.53 5.80 51.37
CA GLY A 175 35.66 6.71 51.06
C GLY A 175 35.16 8.13 50.77
N ARG A 176 35.82 9.16 51.26
CA ARG A 176 35.56 10.57 50.88
C ARG A 176 35.60 10.71 49.35
N GLY A 177 34.43 10.96 48.70
CA GLY A 177 34.34 11.22 47.26
C GLY A 177 33.35 10.31 46.46
N LEU A 178 32.56 9.49 47.13
CA LEU A 178 31.51 8.67 46.47
C LEU A 178 30.12 8.99 47.06
N PRO A 179 29.00 8.90 46.23
CA PRO A 179 27.65 9.04 46.74
C PRO A 179 27.33 7.94 47.75
N THR A 180 26.41 8.23 48.68
CA THR A 180 25.95 7.22 49.64
C THR A 180 25.17 6.11 48.92
N VAL A 181 25.21 4.90 49.51
CA VAL A 181 24.40 3.79 49.00
C VAL A 181 22.93 4.20 48.91
N GLY A 182 22.43 4.99 49.87
CA GLY A 182 21.06 5.51 49.90
C GLY A 182 20.74 6.43 48.69
N ASP A 183 21.69 7.30 48.30
CA ASP A 183 21.49 8.18 47.12
C ASP A 183 21.40 7.38 45.81
N VAL A 184 22.29 6.38 45.66
CA VAL A 184 22.32 5.50 44.48
C VAL A 184 21.05 4.65 44.41
N THR A 185 20.62 4.06 45.54
CA THR A 185 19.38 3.26 45.61
C THR A 185 18.16 4.12 45.36
N LYS A 186 18.09 5.34 45.88
CA LYS A 186 17.00 6.29 45.63
C LYS A 186 16.95 6.68 44.17
N LEU A 187 18.08 6.97 43.55
CA LEU A 187 18.14 7.31 42.12
C LEU A 187 17.64 6.16 41.25
N ALA A 188 18.09 4.92 41.50
CA ALA A 188 17.62 3.72 40.81
C ALA A 188 16.12 3.48 41.00
N ALA A 189 15.61 3.68 42.23
CA ALA A 189 14.17 3.54 42.54
C ALA A 189 13.31 4.58 41.81
N LEU A 190 13.74 5.84 41.75
CA LEU A 190 13.06 6.90 41.00
C LEU A 190 12.98 6.60 39.49
N TYR A 191 14.08 6.13 38.91
CA TYR A 191 14.12 5.75 37.51
C TYR A 191 13.19 4.57 37.25
N LYS A 192 13.24 3.52 38.06
CA LYS A 192 12.37 2.34 37.96
C LYS A 192 10.90 2.69 38.16
N ALA A 193 10.58 3.66 39.02
CA ALA A 193 9.22 4.18 39.21
C ALA A 193 8.76 5.16 38.10
N GLN A 194 9.56 5.32 37.04
CA GLN A 194 9.33 6.27 35.92
C GLN A 194 9.21 7.74 36.34
N ARG A 195 9.69 8.09 37.53
CA ARG A 195 9.74 9.47 38.04
C ARG A 195 10.95 10.21 37.47
N HIS A 196 11.01 10.31 36.12
CA HIS A 196 12.22 10.74 35.40
C HIS A 196 12.66 12.17 35.70
N ALA A 197 11.76 13.10 35.99
CA ALA A 197 12.10 14.48 36.38
C ALA A 197 12.83 14.52 37.72
N GLU A 198 12.39 13.74 38.71
CA GLU A 198 13.01 13.67 40.01
C GLU A 198 14.34 12.90 39.95
N ALA A 199 14.38 11.82 39.15
CA ALA A 199 15.61 11.09 38.87
C ALA A 199 16.66 12.00 38.23
N GLN A 200 16.28 12.84 37.24
CA GLN A 200 17.14 13.84 36.62
C GLN A 200 17.70 14.85 37.65
N THR A 201 16.85 15.37 38.52
CA THR A 201 17.25 16.37 39.55
C THR A 201 18.26 15.77 40.50
N LEU A 202 17.99 14.56 40.99
CA LEU A 202 18.93 13.87 41.88
C LEU A 202 20.24 13.50 41.16
N ALA A 203 20.14 12.99 39.92
CA ALA A 203 21.31 12.65 39.12
C ALA A 203 22.21 13.87 38.84
N ARG A 204 21.64 15.05 38.53
CA ARG A 204 22.40 16.32 38.36
C ARG A 204 23.14 16.70 39.65
N THR A 205 22.47 16.58 40.78
CA THR A 205 23.11 16.85 42.08
C THR A 205 24.29 15.92 42.32
N LEU A 206 24.10 14.63 42.01
CA LEU A 206 25.17 13.61 42.19
C LEU A 206 26.32 13.79 41.20
N THR A 207 26.07 14.14 39.95
CA THR A 207 27.10 14.38 38.92
C THR A 207 27.91 15.62 39.24
N THR A 208 27.30 16.67 39.82
CA THR A 208 28.02 17.87 40.30
C THR A 208 28.89 17.58 41.50
N ARG A 209 28.35 16.83 42.47
CA ARG A 209 29.06 16.50 43.72
C ARG A 209 30.11 15.41 43.55
N PHE A 210 29.83 14.47 42.62
CA PHE A 210 30.68 13.28 42.39
C PHE A 210 30.92 13.07 40.89
N PRO A 211 31.68 13.95 40.21
CA PRO A 211 31.82 13.96 38.74
C PRO A 211 32.49 12.71 38.17
N LYS A 212 33.16 11.90 38.97
CA LYS A 212 33.79 10.63 38.59
C LYS A 212 32.88 9.42 38.83
N HIS A 213 31.62 9.62 39.26
CA HIS A 213 30.69 8.53 39.53
C HIS A 213 29.85 8.21 38.28
N GLY A 214 30.27 7.21 37.50
CA GLY A 214 29.69 6.85 36.20
C GLY A 214 28.20 6.55 36.26
N PHE A 215 27.68 5.85 37.27
CA PHE A 215 26.28 5.55 37.42
C PHE A 215 25.38 6.79 37.50
N ALA A 216 25.82 7.87 38.13
CA ALA A 216 25.05 9.11 38.18
C ALA A 216 24.91 9.75 36.79
N TRP A 217 25.97 9.72 35.99
CA TRP A 217 25.97 10.18 34.61
C TRP A 217 25.05 9.30 33.72
N LYS A 218 25.12 7.96 33.88
CA LYS A 218 24.25 7.02 33.20
C LYS A 218 22.76 7.32 33.49
N ALA A 219 22.40 7.47 34.76
CA ALA A 219 21.05 7.77 35.19
C ALA A 219 20.57 9.15 34.71
N LEU A 220 21.46 10.16 34.69
CA LEU A 220 21.13 11.47 34.14
C LEU A 220 20.78 11.39 32.63
N GLY A 221 21.64 10.75 31.85
CA GLY A 221 21.42 10.59 30.41
C GLY A 221 20.14 9.77 30.11
N ALA A 222 19.95 8.63 30.81
CA ALA A 222 18.77 7.82 30.66
C ALA A 222 17.46 8.57 31.01
N SER A 223 17.49 9.37 32.11
CA SER A 223 16.34 10.18 32.52
C SER A 223 16.00 11.31 31.53
N LEU A 224 17.02 11.94 30.96
CA LEU A 224 16.82 12.96 29.90
C LEU A 224 16.25 12.37 28.63
N ASN A 225 16.78 11.21 28.21
CA ASN A 225 16.26 10.53 27.01
C ASN A 225 14.79 10.08 27.21
N ALA A 226 14.47 9.54 28.38
CA ALA A 226 13.10 9.14 28.71
C ALA A 226 12.09 10.32 28.73
N GLN A 227 12.57 11.55 28.90
CA GLN A 227 11.79 12.78 28.82
C GLN A 227 11.74 13.40 27.42
N GLY A 228 12.20 12.67 26.37
CA GLY A 228 12.23 13.16 24.99
C GLY A 228 13.29 14.23 24.71
N ARG A 229 14.38 14.27 25.51
CA ARG A 229 15.48 15.25 25.41
C ARG A 229 16.82 14.57 25.04
N PRO A 230 16.89 13.84 23.91
CA PRO A 230 18.07 13.05 23.55
C PRO A 230 19.30 13.92 23.25
N LYS A 231 19.12 15.15 22.73
CA LYS A 231 20.25 16.09 22.52
C LYS A 231 20.98 16.42 23.80
N GLU A 232 20.26 16.59 24.91
CA GLU A 232 20.84 16.87 26.21
C GLU A 232 21.38 15.61 26.93
N ALA A 233 20.85 14.43 26.57
CA ALA A 233 21.27 13.15 27.13
C ALA A 233 22.65 12.70 26.60
N LEU A 234 23.06 13.16 25.41
CA LEU A 234 24.26 12.69 24.70
C LEU A 234 25.55 12.88 25.54
N GLY A 235 25.83 14.10 25.97
CA GLY A 235 27.03 14.40 26.76
C GLY A 235 27.13 13.61 28.08
N PRO A 236 26.06 13.54 28.92
CA PRO A 236 26.01 12.65 30.07
C PRO A 236 26.29 11.19 29.73
N MET A 237 25.77 10.65 28.64
CA MET A 237 26.00 9.26 28.22
C MET A 237 27.45 9.02 27.79
N GLU A 238 28.06 9.93 27.03
CA GLU A 238 29.48 9.85 26.67
C GLU A 238 30.38 9.87 27.91
N THR A 239 30.00 10.69 28.89
CA THR A 239 30.73 10.75 30.16
C THR A 239 30.58 9.43 30.95
N ALA A 240 29.37 8.87 30.99
CA ALA A 240 29.12 7.58 31.62
C ALA A 240 29.98 6.47 31.01
N LEU A 241 30.07 6.40 29.68
CA LEU A 241 30.89 5.41 28.98
C LEU A 241 32.38 5.57 29.20
N LYS A 242 32.88 6.81 29.25
CA LYS A 242 34.29 7.06 29.62
C LYS A 242 34.62 6.56 31.02
N LEU A 243 33.66 6.66 31.94
CA LEU A 243 33.84 6.22 33.34
C LEU A 243 33.54 4.73 33.56
N MET A 244 32.72 4.14 32.71
CA MET A 244 32.29 2.74 32.81
C MET A 244 32.31 2.06 31.42
N PRO A 245 33.49 1.84 30.82
CA PRO A 245 33.60 1.36 29.43
C PRO A 245 33.11 -0.09 29.21
N THR A 246 32.96 -0.87 30.28
CA THR A 246 32.50 -2.27 30.27
C THR A 246 31.06 -2.44 30.81
N ASP A 247 30.34 -1.35 31.03
CA ASP A 247 28.95 -1.41 31.50
C ASP A 247 28.03 -1.58 30.27
N ALA A 248 27.49 -2.79 30.09
CA ALA A 248 26.58 -3.12 28.97
C ALA A 248 25.32 -2.24 28.96
N GLU A 249 24.74 -1.93 30.12
CA GLU A 249 23.59 -1.06 30.26
C GLU A 249 23.87 0.39 29.83
N ALA A 250 25.08 0.90 30.16
CA ALA A 250 25.51 2.22 29.70
C ALA A 250 25.64 2.27 28.18
N GLN A 251 26.21 1.21 27.56
CA GLN A 251 26.27 1.07 26.09
C GLN A 251 24.85 1.02 25.47
N ALA A 252 23.97 0.25 26.06
CA ALA A 252 22.57 0.14 25.57
C ALA A 252 21.81 1.48 25.68
N ASN A 253 21.98 2.20 26.79
CA ASN A 253 21.34 3.50 26.97
C ASN A 253 21.92 4.56 26.03
N PHE A 254 23.23 4.52 25.76
CA PHE A 254 23.85 5.38 24.75
C PHE A 254 23.31 5.08 23.34
N ALA A 255 23.18 3.81 22.99
CA ALA A 255 22.57 3.39 21.73
C ALA A 255 21.14 3.93 21.57
N ARG A 256 20.31 3.87 22.63
CA ARG A 256 18.96 4.45 22.61
C ARG A 256 18.96 5.97 22.39
N VAL A 257 19.94 6.68 22.96
CA VAL A 257 20.08 8.14 22.72
C VAL A 257 20.48 8.42 21.28
N LEU A 258 21.43 7.66 20.73
CA LEU A 258 21.86 7.80 19.33
C LEU A 258 20.72 7.48 18.36
N ASP A 259 19.93 6.45 18.65
CA ASP A 259 18.75 6.08 17.86
C ASP A 259 17.69 7.19 17.86
N ALA A 260 17.40 7.75 19.03
CA ALA A 260 16.49 8.89 19.18
C ALA A 260 16.99 10.16 18.46
N LEU A 261 18.29 10.30 18.24
CA LEU A 261 18.92 11.38 17.46
C LEU A 261 18.97 11.08 15.95
N GLY A 262 18.49 9.91 15.50
CA GLY A 262 18.58 9.49 14.12
C GLY A 262 19.97 9.00 13.66
N ARG A 263 20.95 8.89 14.58
CA ARG A 263 22.32 8.42 14.30
C ARG A 263 22.37 6.89 14.23
N LYS A 264 21.63 6.32 13.26
CA LYS A 264 21.30 4.88 13.18
C LYS A 264 22.53 3.96 13.16
N ALA A 265 23.55 4.29 12.36
CA ALA A 265 24.77 3.47 12.26
C ALA A 265 25.55 3.41 13.57
N GLU A 266 25.61 4.52 14.30
CA GLU A 266 26.31 4.59 15.59
C GLU A 266 25.48 3.90 16.69
N ALA A 267 24.15 4.01 16.63
CA ALA A 267 23.26 3.29 17.53
C ALA A 267 23.43 1.77 17.37
N GLU A 268 23.47 1.27 16.12
CA GLU A 268 23.72 -0.14 15.84
C GLU A 268 25.04 -0.63 16.42
N SER A 269 26.13 0.12 16.20
CA SER A 269 27.44 -0.21 16.75
C SER A 269 27.41 -0.29 18.29
N ALA A 270 26.74 0.65 18.94
CA ALA A 270 26.62 0.68 20.39
C ALA A 270 25.74 -0.47 20.93
N TYR A 271 24.62 -0.83 20.25
CA TYR A 271 23.84 -2.01 20.62
C TYR A 271 24.64 -3.31 20.48
N ARG A 272 25.37 -3.49 19.37
CA ARG A 272 26.24 -4.66 19.20
C ARG A 272 27.31 -4.73 20.30
N ARG A 273 27.89 -3.60 20.65
CA ARG A 273 28.87 -3.54 21.77
C ARG A 273 28.23 -3.88 23.11
N ALA A 274 26.97 -3.46 23.34
CA ALA A 274 26.24 -3.85 24.56
C ALA A 274 26.02 -5.38 24.60
N LEU A 275 25.70 -6.02 23.47
CA LEU A 275 25.53 -7.46 23.38
C LEU A 275 26.82 -8.26 23.46
N GLU A 276 27.96 -7.70 23.03
CA GLU A 276 29.27 -8.29 23.29
C GLU A 276 29.57 -8.35 24.79
N LEU A 277 29.13 -7.34 25.55
CA LEU A 277 29.32 -7.28 27.01
C LEU A 277 28.28 -8.12 27.78
N ASN A 278 27.05 -8.18 27.28
CA ASN A 278 25.97 -8.99 27.83
C ASN A 278 25.13 -9.64 26.71
N PRO A 279 25.49 -10.84 26.27
CA PRO A 279 24.80 -11.51 25.15
C PRO A 279 23.35 -11.92 25.46
N ASN A 280 22.92 -11.91 26.71
CA ASN A 280 21.59 -12.36 27.12
C ASN A 280 20.70 -11.19 27.60
N ASP A 281 20.84 -10.02 27.00
CA ASP A 281 19.95 -8.88 27.26
C ASP A 281 18.81 -8.83 26.22
N ALA A 282 17.64 -9.38 26.59
CA ALA A 282 16.46 -9.40 25.76
C ALA A 282 16.06 -7.99 25.27
N SER A 283 16.20 -6.97 26.12
CA SER A 283 15.81 -5.60 25.77
C SER A 283 16.72 -4.98 24.72
N VAL A 284 18.00 -5.34 24.71
CA VAL A 284 18.96 -4.87 23.71
C VAL A 284 18.77 -5.61 22.38
N HIS A 285 18.54 -6.93 22.42
CA HIS A 285 18.17 -7.68 21.22
C HIS A 285 16.91 -7.12 20.59
N TYR A 286 15.85 -6.88 21.35
CA TYR A 286 14.64 -6.25 20.86
C TYR A 286 14.90 -4.88 20.21
N ALA A 287 15.65 -3.99 20.90
CA ALA A 287 15.94 -2.66 20.39
C ALA A 287 16.75 -2.69 19.08
N LEU A 288 17.73 -3.60 18.99
CA LEU A 288 18.50 -3.80 17.77
C LEU A 288 17.62 -4.40 16.65
N GLY A 289 16.74 -5.34 16.98
CA GLY A 289 15.76 -5.88 16.04
C GLY A 289 14.85 -4.79 15.45
N VAL A 290 14.31 -3.90 16.27
CA VAL A 290 13.51 -2.74 15.81
C VAL A 290 14.33 -1.79 14.94
N LEU A 291 15.58 -1.49 15.33
CA LEU A 291 16.47 -0.64 14.54
C LEU A 291 16.73 -1.22 13.14
N LEU A 292 17.03 -2.51 13.07
CA LEU A 292 17.31 -3.24 11.84
C LEU A 292 16.06 -3.36 10.95
N HIS A 293 14.89 -3.59 11.54
CA HIS A 293 13.60 -3.55 10.84
C HIS A 293 13.39 -2.18 10.18
N GLY A 294 13.61 -1.09 10.92
CA GLY A 294 13.54 0.27 10.36
C GLY A 294 14.57 0.57 9.26
N GLN A 295 15.64 -0.23 9.16
CA GLN A 295 16.63 -0.19 8.08
C GLN A 295 16.33 -1.18 6.94
N GLN A 296 15.20 -1.89 6.98
CA GLN A 296 14.81 -2.94 6.02
C GLN A 296 15.78 -4.14 5.95
N ARG A 297 16.52 -4.38 7.02
CA ARG A 297 17.38 -5.55 7.18
C ARG A 297 16.60 -6.66 7.88
N LEU A 298 15.54 -7.12 7.21
CA LEU A 298 14.51 -7.98 7.79
C LEU A 298 15.06 -9.31 8.34
N PRO A 299 15.99 -10.04 7.68
CA PRO A 299 16.52 -11.29 8.24
C PRO A 299 17.28 -11.11 9.55
N GLU A 300 18.05 -10.03 9.69
CA GLU A 300 18.78 -9.74 10.92
C GLU A 300 17.82 -9.27 12.04
N ALA A 301 16.80 -8.48 11.65
CA ALA A 301 15.77 -8.06 12.58
C ALA A 301 14.98 -9.26 13.16
N GLU A 302 14.61 -10.22 12.30
CA GLU A 302 13.97 -11.48 12.69
C GLU A 302 14.82 -12.23 13.71
N LEU A 303 16.13 -12.43 13.41
CA LEU A 303 17.05 -13.11 14.30
C LEU A 303 17.07 -12.47 15.70
N HIS A 304 17.15 -11.16 15.77
CA HIS A 304 17.20 -10.46 17.05
C HIS A 304 15.87 -10.51 17.81
N CYS A 305 14.71 -10.46 17.13
CA CYS A 305 13.40 -10.70 17.75
C CYS A 305 13.29 -12.12 18.32
N LEU A 306 13.73 -13.13 17.55
CA LEU A 306 13.76 -14.52 18.01
C LEU A 306 14.68 -14.70 19.23
N ARG A 307 15.86 -14.06 19.23
CA ARG A 307 16.76 -14.07 20.42
C ARG A 307 16.10 -13.41 21.62
N THR A 308 15.35 -12.34 21.43
CA THR A 308 14.58 -11.72 22.51
C THR A 308 13.62 -12.73 23.14
N LEU A 309 12.84 -13.45 22.29
CA LEU A 309 11.85 -14.42 22.74
C LEU A 309 12.48 -15.69 23.36
N GLU A 310 13.68 -16.07 22.92
CA GLU A 310 14.44 -17.15 23.54
C GLU A 310 14.87 -16.79 24.97
N ILE A 311 15.31 -15.55 25.19
CA ILE A 311 15.76 -15.07 26.50
C ILE A 311 14.55 -14.78 27.42
N ASP A 312 13.53 -14.15 26.89
CA ASP A 312 12.29 -13.80 27.59
C ASP A 312 11.06 -14.11 26.73
N PRO A 313 10.49 -15.32 26.86
CA PRO A 313 9.27 -15.71 26.14
C PRO A 313 8.03 -14.85 26.45
N SER A 314 8.08 -14.04 27.51
CA SER A 314 6.99 -13.13 27.87
C SER A 314 7.13 -11.72 27.25
N TYR A 315 8.15 -11.48 26.41
CA TYR A 315 8.44 -10.17 25.83
C TYR A 315 7.46 -9.84 24.68
N LEU A 316 6.27 -9.41 25.04
CA LEU A 316 5.15 -9.20 24.10
C LEU A 316 5.50 -8.35 22.89
N HIS A 317 6.27 -7.27 23.06
CA HIS A 317 6.62 -6.39 21.95
C HIS A 317 7.47 -7.08 20.87
N ALA A 318 8.24 -8.10 21.24
CA ALA A 318 9.02 -8.87 20.27
C ALA A 318 8.13 -9.72 19.37
N TYR A 319 7.03 -10.28 19.88
CA TYR A 319 6.03 -10.98 19.05
C TYR A 319 5.40 -10.05 18.01
N TRP A 320 5.07 -8.81 18.40
CA TRP A 320 4.45 -7.87 17.48
C TRP A 320 5.39 -7.46 16.35
N VAL A 321 6.66 -7.18 16.69
CA VAL A 321 7.68 -6.85 15.68
C VAL A 321 7.98 -8.05 14.81
N LEU A 322 8.14 -9.24 15.40
CA LEU A 322 8.36 -10.49 14.66
C LEU A 322 7.21 -10.79 13.69
N GLY A 323 5.96 -10.71 14.15
CA GLY A 323 4.79 -10.89 13.28
C GLY A 323 4.74 -9.89 12.13
N THR A 324 5.15 -8.64 12.36
CA THR A 324 5.26 -7.62 11.31
C THR A 324 6.35 -7.98 10.29
N ILE A 325 7.52 -8.39 10.76
CA ILE A 325 8.62 -8.84 9.89
C ILE A 325 8.21 -10.05 9.06
N LEU A 326 7.55 -11.03 9.68
CA LEU A 326 7.05 -12.23 9.01
C LEU A 326 6.03 -11.88 7.91
N LYS A 327 5.14 -10.92 8.18
CA LYS A 327 4.20 -10.40 7.18
C LYS A 327 4.94 -9.72 6.02
N GLU A 328 5.90 -8.85 6.30
CA GLU A 328 6.69 -8.13 5.28
C GLU A 328 7.58 -9.08 4.44
N THR A 329 8.00 -10.21 5.02
CA THR A 329 8.73 -11.27 4.33
C THR A 329 7.82 -12.29 3.64
N GLN A 330 6.53 -11.98 3.46
CA GLN A 330 5.54 -12.82 2.79
C GLN A 330 5.34 -14.20 3.47
N ARG A 331 5.31 -14.21 4.81
CA ARG A 331 5.08 -15.38 5.66
C ARG A 331 3.84 -15.18 6.54
N PRO A 332 2.65 -14.97 5.94
CA PRO A 332 1.46 -14.55 6.69
C PRO A 332 0.93 -15.60 7.67
N ALA A 333 1.11 -16.89 7.38
CA ALA A 333 0.68 -17.96 8.29
C ALA A 333 1.49 -17.94 9.60
N GLU A 334 2.79 -17.73 9.51
CA GLU A 334 3.66 -17.63 10.69
C GLU A 334 3.41 -16.32 11.47
N ALA A 335 3.13 -15.23 10.74
CA ALA A 335 2.74 -13.96 11.36
C ALA A 335 1.43 -14.11 12.16
N GLU A 336 0.43 -14.80 11.60
CA GLU A 336 -0.85 -15.09 12.25
C GLU A 336 -0.65 -15.89 13.54
N GLU A 337 0.14 -16.95 13.48
CA GLU A 337 0.46 -17.77 14.66
C GLU A 337 1.19 -16.95 15.73
N THR A 338 2.18 -16.15 15.33
CA THR A 338 2.95 -15.27 16.22
C THR A 338 2.04 -14.26 16.93
N TYR A 339 1.11 -13.63 16.20
CA TYR A 339 0.15 -12.70 16.81
C TYR A 339 -0.84 -13.40 17.75
N ARG A 340 -1.29 -14.62 17.44
CA ARG A 340 -2.16 -15.40 18.34
C ARG A 340 -1.44 -15.78 19.62
N GLN A 341 -0.17 -16.18 19.55
CA GLN A 341 0.66 -16.45 20.73
C GLN A 341 0.76 -15.23 21.64
N ALA A 342 1.04 -14.06 21.06
CA ALA A 342 1.07 -12.81 21.81
C ALA A 342 -0.26 -12.48 22.50
N LEU A 343 -1.39 -12.70 21.83
CA LEU A 343 -2.73 -12.51 22.42
C LEU A 343 -3.05 -13.55 23.49
N ALA A 344 -2.56 -14.79 23.39
CA ALA A 344 -2.69 -15.80 24.43
C ALA A 344 -1.91 -15.40 25.71
N LEU A 345 -0.75 -14.76 25.54
CA LEU A 345 0.03 -14.24 26.65
C LEU A 345 -0.60 -12.98 27.28
N ASN A 346 -1.23 -12.13 26.49
CA ASN A 346 -1.91 -10.93 26.95
C ASN A 346 -3.15 -10.61 26.12
N SER A 347 -4.29 -11.13 26.56
CA SER A 347 -5.59 -10.89 25.94
C SER A 347 -6.17 -9.48 26.19
N THR A 348 -5.48 -8.63 26.96
CA THR A 348 -5.93 -7.24 27.22
C THR A 348 -5.20 -6.21 26.35
N TYR A 349 -4.52 -6.63 25.27
CA TYR A 349 -3.76 -5.74 24.40
C TYR A 349 -4.52 -5.45 23.09
N ALA A 350 -5.27 -4.35 23.06
CA ALA A 350 -6.13 -3.97 21.93
C ALA A 350 -5.38 -3.85 20.59
N HIS A 351 -4.13 -3.35 20.61
CA HIS A 351 -3.31 -3.25 19.41
C HIS A 351 -3.01 -4.62 18.77
N GLY A 352 -2.87 -5.67 19.57
CA GLY A 352 -2.66 -7.03 19.07
C GLY A 352 -3.84 -7.56 18.26
N TYR A 353 -5.06 -7.34 18.75
CA TYR A 353 -6.26 -7.67 17.99
C TYR A 353 -6.32 -6.90 16.67
N THR A 354 -5.88 -5.64 16.68
CA THR A 354 -5.83 -4.81 15.47
C THR A 354 -4.82 -5.33 14.45
N LEU A 355 -3.61 -5.71 14.89
CA LEU A 355 -2.57 -6.25 14.00
C LEU A 355 -3.00 -7.58 13.36
N LEU A 356 -3.56 -8.50 14.17
CA LEU A 356 -4.06 -9.78 13.66
C LEU A 356 -5.25 -9.55 12.71
N GLY A 357 -6.18 -8.67 13.07
CA GLY A 357 -7.31 -8.33 12.22
C GLY A 357 -6.89 -7.70 10.88
N MET A 358 -5.87 -6.84 10.88
CA MET A 358 -5.29 -6.28 9.64
C MET A 358 -4.65 -7.37 8.76
N LEU A 359 -3.92 -8.31 9.36
CA LEU A 359 -3.33 -9.43 8.63
C LEU A 359 -4.42 -10.29 7.96
N LEU A 360 -5.50 -10.58 8.67
CA LEU A 360 -6.63 -11.36 8.11
C LEU A 360 -7.39 -10.56 7.04
N SER A 361 -7.50 -9.24 7.19
CA SER A 361 -8.08 -8.36 6.16
C SER A 361 -7.30 -8.39 4.84
N GLU A 362 -5.97 -8.44 4.91
CA GLU A 362 -5.09 -8.57 3.73
C GLU A 362 -5.25 -9.93 3.02
N GLN A 363 -5.77 -10.95 3.73
CA GLN A 363 -6.10 -12.27 3.22
C GLN A 363 -7.58 -12.41 2.79
N ASP A 364 -8.33 -11.31 2.70
CA ASP A 364 -9.77 -11.27 2.41
C ASP A 364 -10.65 -11.99 3.47
N ARG A 365 -10.13 -12.32 4.66
CA ARG A 365 -10.85 -12.97 5.78
C ARG A 365 -11.60 -11.94 6.63
N TRP A 366 -12.47 -11.17 6.00
CA TRP A 366 -13.12 -9.99 6.57
C TRP A 366 -13.98 -10.26 7.80
N THR A 367 -14.68 -11.39 7.85
CA THR A 367 -15.55 -11.76 8.98
C THR A 367 -14.75 -12.05 10.25
N GLU A 368 -13.60 -12.72 10.11
CA GLU A 368 -12.70 -13.00 11.22
C GLU A 368 -12.00 -11.71 11.70
N ALA A 369 -11.59 -10.87 10.75
CA ALA A 369 -11.00 -9.56 11.06
C ALA A 369 -12.00 -8.67 11.83
N GLU A 370 -13.27 -8.63 11.42
CA GLU A 370 -14.34 -7.90 12.11
C GLU A 370 -14.47 -8.35 13.57
N ALA A 371 -14.48 -9.67 13.81
CA ALA A 371 -14.56 -10.22 15.16
C ALA A 371 -13.38 -9.75 16.05
N LEU A 372 -12.18 -9.75 15.50
CA LEU A 372 -10.97 -9.30 16.21
C LEU A 372 -11.00 -7.80 16.50
N PHE A 373 -11.41 -6.96 15.54
CA PHE A 373 -11.53 -5.52 15.77
C PHE A 373 -12.56 -5.20 16.84
N ARG A 374 -13.69 -5.93 16.89
CA ARG A 374 -14.69 -5.81 17.98
C ARG A 374 -14.13 -6.24 19.33
N GLN A 375 -13.29 -7.30 19.38
CA GLN A 375 -12.59 -7.68 20.60
C GLN A 375 -11.60 -6.59 21.05
N GLY A 376 -10.84 -6.01 20.14
CA GLY A 376 -9.96 -4.87 20.43
C GLY A 376 -10.72 -3.67 21.01
N ILE A 377 -11.90 -3.35 20.46
CA ILE A 377 -12.79 -2.30 20.99
C ILE A 377 -13.31 -2.66 22.39
N ALA A 378 -13.69 -3.91 22.62
CA ALA A 378 -14.18 -4.36 23.94
C ALA A 378 -13.08 -4.25 25.02
N VAL A 379 -11.84 -4.57 24.66
CA VAL A 379 -10.67 -4.46 25.56
C VAL A 379 -10.31 -3.00 25.83
N GLU A 380 -10.23 -2.18 24.79
CA GLU A 380 -9.87 -0.76 24.91
C GLU A 380 -10.81 0.13 24.10
N PRO A 381 -11.96 0.55 24.65
CA PRO A 381 -12.95 1.35 23.93
C PRO A 381 -12.45 2.73 23.46
N ARG A 382 -11.28 3.17 23.91
CA ARG A 382 -10.67 4.44 23.49
C ARG A 382 -9.69 4.29 22.33
N TYR A 383 -9.32 3.07 21.93
CA TYR A 383 -8.35 2.83 20.88
C TYR A 383 -8.95 3.07 19.48
N SER A 384 -8.75 4.27 18.94
CA SER A 384 -9.36 4.74 17.67
C SER A 384 -9.08 3.84 16.47
N LYS A 385 -7.87 3.26 16.40
CA LYS A 385 -7.46 2.40 15.26
C LYS A 385 -8.33 1.14 15.11
N SER A 386 -8.80 0.55 16.22
CA SER A 386 -9.74 -0.59 16.15
C SER A 386 -11.04 -0.21 15.45
N TYR A 387 -11.55 1.00 15.67
CA TYR A 387 -12.76 1.50 15.00
C TYR A 387 -12.51 1.78 13.52
N SER A 388 -11.38 2.41 13.16
CA SER A 388 -11.03 2.64 11.75
C SER A 388 -10.91 1.33 10.96
N ASN A 389 -10.23 0.33 11.53
CA ASN A 389 -10.06 -0.96 10.88
C ASN A 389 -11.37 -1.78 10.84
N LEU A 390 -12.22 -1.69 11.89
CA LEU A 390 -13.56 -2.27 11.85
C LEU A 390 -14.38 -1.67 10.71
N GLY A 391 -14.33 -0.34 10.55
CA GLY A 391 -14.99 0.35 9.45
C GLY A 391 -14.51 -0.11 8.09
N LEU A 392 -13.21 -0.30 7.90
CA LEU A 392 -12.64 -0.85 6.66
C LEU A 392 -13.14 -2.27 6.37
N ALA A 393 -13.18 -3.14 7.39
CA ALA A 393 -13.69 -4.50 7.26
C ALA A 393 -15.18 -4.53 6.92
N LEU A 394 -15.99 -3.64 7.52
CA LEU A 394 -17.40 -3.50 7.20
C LEU A 394 -17.65 -2.96 5.79
N ASN A 395 -16.84 -1.98 5.33
CA ASN A 395 -16.87 -1.48 3.94
C ASN A 395 -16.56 -2.58 2.92
N ALA A 396 -15.56 -3.42 3.21
CA ALA A 396 -15.22 -4.55 2.36
C ALA A 396 -16.37 -5.57 2.24
N GLN A 397 -17.20 -5.68 3.29
CA GLN A 397 -18.41 -6.52 3.32
C GLN A 397 -19.67 -5.81 2.76
N GLY A 398 -19.55 -4.56 2.24
CA GLY A 398 -20.67 -3.80 1.71
C GLY A 398 -21.58 -3.14 2.78
N ARG A 399 -21.21 -3.17 4.06
CA ARG A 399 -21.96 -2.62 5.20
C ARG A 399 -21.58 -1.16 5.45
N GLN A 400 -21.77 -0.31 4.44
CA GLN A 400 -21.29 1.09 4.41
C GLN A 400 -21.84 1.96 5.55
N GLY A 401 -23.10 1.79 5.96
CA GLY A 401 -23.70 2.56 7.05
C GLY A 401 -22.98 2.34 8.37
N GLU A 402 -22.79 1.07 8.74
CA GLU A 402 -22.06 0.70 9.97
C GLU A 402 -20.57 1.11 9.91
N ALA A 403 -19.96 1.00 8.73
CA ALA A 403 -18.59 1.46 8.51
C ALA A 403 -18.45 2.96 8.79
N SER A 404 -19.37 3.78 8.27
CA SER A 404 -19.36 5.23 8.49
C SER A 404 -19.52 5.59 9.98
N GLU A 405 -20.34 4.86 10.72
CA GLU A 405 -20.46 5.03 12.17
C GLU A 405 -19.15 4.70 12.90
N CYS A 406 -18.49 3.61 12.52
CA CYS A 406 -17.19 3.24 13.08
C CYS A 406 -16.13 4.32 12.81
N PHE A 407 -16.08 4.88 11.62
CA PHE A 407 -15.12 5.96 11.29
C PHE A 407 -15.43 7.26 12.06
N ARG A 408 -16.71 7.61 12.23
CA ARG A 408 -17.10 8.75 13.10
C ARG A 408 -16.65 8.54 14.54
N GLU A 409 -16.80 7.32 15.07
CA GLU A 409 -16.35 6.97 16.40
C GLU A 409 -14.82 7.00 16.53
N ALA A 410 -14.06 6.63 15.48
CA ALA A 410 -12.61 6.75 15.47
C ALA A 410 -12.17 8.22 15.58
N VAL A 411 -12.74 9.10 14.74
CA VAL A 411 -12.47 10.55 14.75
C VAL A 411 -12.88 11.20 16.08
N LYS A 412 -14.03 10.81 16.65
CA LYS A 412 -14.47 11.32 17.96
C LYS A 412 -13.48 11.00 19.09
N ARG A 413 -12.80 9.84 19.02
CA ARG A 413 -11.80 9.42 20.02
C ARG A 413 -10.45 10.09 19.82
N ARG A 414 -10.09 10.39 18.58
CA ARG A 414 -8.87 11.09 18.21
C ARG A 414 -9.15 12.16 17.16
N PRO A 415 -9.65 13.31 17.59
CA PRO A 415 -9.95 14.42 16.68
C PRO A 415 -8.72 15.01 15.97
N ASP A 416 -7.53 14.76 16.51
CA ASP A 416 -6.23 15.18 15.99
C ASP A 416 -5.59 14.17 15.03
N ASP A 417 -6.29 13.11 14.67
CA ASP A 417 -5.82 12.07 13.75
C ASP A 417 -6.29 12.35 12.32
N ALA A 418 -5.43 12.97 11.52
CA ALA A 418 -5.73 13.31 10.13
C ALA A 418 -5.99 12.09 9.24
N GLU A 419 -5.38 10.93 9.56
CA GLU A 419 -5.62 9.69 8.84
C GLU A 419 -7.03 9.16 9.11
N ALA A 420 -7.48 9.18 10.36
CA ALA A 420 -8.84 8.79 10.72
C ALA A 420 -9.89 9.67 10.03
N PHE A 421 -9.65 10.99 9.94
CA PHE A 421 -10.49 11.91 9.16
C PHE A 421 -10.49 11.57 7.67
N THR A 422 -9.32 11.31 7.09
CA THR A 422 -9.18 10.93 5.67
C THR A 422 -10.04 9.71 5.35
N VAL A 423 -9.95 8.65 6.18
CA VAL A 423 -10.73 7.42 5.99
C VAL A 423 -12.23 7.67 6.14
N LEU A 424 -12.62 8.49 7.12
CA LEU A 424 -14.03 8.91 7.30
C LEU A 424 -14.55 9.62 6.05
N LEU A 425 -13.87 10.68 5.59
CA LEU A 425 -14.30 11.49 4.45
C LEU A 425 -14.37 10.67 3.16
N PHE A 426 -13.38 9.80 2.94
CA PHE A 426 -13.40 8.87 1.82
C PHE A 426 -14.60 7.91 1.90
N SER A 427 -14.88 7.33 3.08
CA SER A 427 -16.03 6.45 3.28
C SER A 427 -17.36 7.18 3.06
N LEU A 428 -17.50 8.41 3.57
CA LEU A 428 -18.70 9.22 3.39
C LEU A 428 -18.93 9.60 1.93
N SER A 429 -17.86 9.83 1.14
CA SER A 429 -17.97 10.10 -0.29
C SER A 429 -18.50 8.91 -1.11
N LEU A 430 -18.41 7.70 -0.54
CA LEU A 430 -18.97 6.46 -1.11
C LEU A 430 -20.39 6.16 -0.62
N SER A 431 -20.84 6.84 0.47
CA SER A 431 -22.07 6.53 1.18
C SER A 431 -23.30 7.12 0.48
N HIS A 432 -24.43 6.42 0.57
CA HIS A 432 -25.74 6.87 0.11
C HIS A 432 -26.48 7.75 1.11
N THR A 433 -25.98 7.83 2.36
CA THR A 433 -26.72 8.40 3.49
C THR A 433 -26.38 9.86 3.80
N ALA A 434 -25.24 10.35 3.29
CA ALA A 434 -24.82 11.74 3.47
C ALA A 434 -25.20 12.56 2.23
N GLY A 435 -26.10 13.53 2.38
CA GLY A 435 -26.35 14.55 1.35
C GLY A 435 -25.12 15.43 1.11
N PRO A 436 -25.07 16.17 -0.02
CA PRO A 436 -23.90 16.98 -0.39
C PRO A 436 -23.55 18.03 0.66
N GLU A 437 -24.53 18.66 1.32
CA GLU A 437 -24.31 19.67 2.35
C GLU A 437 -23.65 19.06 3.60
N ALA A 438 -24.11 17.89 4.04
CA ALA A 438 -23.55 17.19 5.19
C ALA A 438 -22.11 16.72 4.89
N LEU A 439 -21.87 16.19 3.68
CA LEU A 439 -20.55 15.78 3.23
C LEU A 439 -19.59 16.98 3.17
N PHE A 440 -20.03 18.13 2.65
CA PHE A 440 -19.24 19.36 2.64
C PHE A 440 -18.93 19.87 4.05
N ALA A 441 -19.92 19.82 4.97
CA ALA A 441 -19.71 20.20 6.36
C ALA A 441 -18.64 19.31 7.05
N ASP A 442 -18.64 18.01 6.79
CA ASP A 442 -17.62 17.10 7.32
C ASP A 442 -16.22 17.43 6.77
N HIS A 443 -16.09 17.80 5.47
CA HIS A 443 -14.82 18.26 4.91
C HIS A 443 -14.36 19.59 5.53
N ARG A 444 -15.26 20.55 5.70
CA ARG A 444 -14.93 21.83 6.37
C ARG A 444 -14.44 21.61 7.80
N ARG A 445 -15.00 20.63 8.51
CA ARG A 445 -14.55 20.26 9.86
C ARG A 445 -13.08 19.80 9.86
N PHE A 446 -12.61 19.14 8.82
CA PHE A 446 -11.18 18.84 8.68
C PHE A 446 -10.34 20.12 8.67
N GLY A 447 -10.72 21.13 7.90
CA GLY A 447 -10.05 22.45 7.89
C GLY A 447 -10.10 23.14 9.25
N GLU A 448 -11.24 23.07 9.95
CA GLU A 448 -11.39 23.65 11.29
C GLU A 448 -10.43 23.00 12.31
N VAL A 449 -10.19 21.70 12.21
CA VAL A 449 -9.30 20.97 13.13
C VAL A 449 -7.83 21.16 12.78
N PHE A 450 -7.46 21.01 11.50
CA PHE A 450 -6.05 20.94 11.10
C PHE A 450 -5.48 22.22 10.52
N GLU A 451 -6.30 23.10 9.97
CA GLU A 451 -5.83 24.36 9.38
C GLU A 451 -6.06 25.55 10.26
N ALA A 452 -7.25 25.71 10.86
CA ALA A 452 -7.57 26.91 11.63
C ALA A 452 -6.53 27.24 12.73
N PRO A 453 -5.97 26.25 13.47
CA PRO A 453 -4.88 26.51 14.42
C PRO A 453 -3.59 26.99 13.79
N LEU A 454 -3.35 26.69 12.50
CA LEU A 454 -2.13 27.04 11.78
C LEU A 454 -2.20 28.40 11.09
N ARG A 455 -3.41 28.93 10.80
CA ARG A 455 -3.58 30.25 10.12
C ARG A 455 -2.81 31.39 10.76
N PRO A 456 -2.75 31.55 12.10
CA PRO A 456 -1.95 32.60 12.72
C PRO A 456 -0.44 32.47 12.48
N THR A 457 0.03 31.29 12.04
CA THR A 457 1.45 31.02 11.76
C THR A 457 1.80 31.24 10.29
N TRP A 458 0.84 31.53 9.42
CA TRP A 458 1.10 31.77 8.00
C TRP A 458 1.99 33.02 7.81
N ARG A 459 3.01 32.84 7.01
CA ARG A 459 3.96 33.89 6.68
C ARG A 459 3.72 34.43 5.27
N PRO A 460 3.97 35.70 4.99
CA PRO A 460 3.99 36.22 3.63
C PRO A 460 4.91 35.38 2.74
N HIS A 461 4.64 35.40 1.44
CA HIS A 461 5.47 34.75 0.43
C HIS A 461 6.41 35.75 -0.22
N ASP A 462 7.72 35.40 -0.27
CA ASP A 462 8.78 36.23 -0.84
C ASP A 462 9.00 35.98 -2.34
N ASN A 463 8.11 35.19 -2.97
CA ASN A 463 8.18 34.87 -4.40
C ASN A 463 8.10 36.14 -5.25
N LEU A 464 9.00 36.25 -6.26
CA LEU A 464 9.03 37.37 -7.17
C LEU A 464 7.70 37.51 -7.92
N ARG A 465 7.01 38.62 -7.77
CA ARG A 465 5.71 38.92 -8.43
C ARG A 465 5.92 39.36 -9.88
N ASP A 466 6.54 38.51 -10.68
CA ASP A 466 6.65 38.69 -12.13
C ASP A 466 5.64 37.78 -12.83
N PRO A 467 4.59 38.30 -13.47
CA PRO A 467 3.57 37.53 -14.13
C PRO A 467 4.08 36.70 -15.33
N ALA A 468 5.26 37.04 -15.86
CA ALA A 468 5.84 36.40 -17.06
C ALA A 468 6.94 35.40 -16.75
N LYS A 469 7.48 35.34 -15.53
CA LYS A 469 8.58 34.40 -15.18
C LYS A 469 8.21 32.93 -15.40
N PRO A 470 9.18 32.04 -15.61
CA PRO A 470 8.95 30.62 -15.51
C PRO A 470 8.46 30.23 -14.10
N LEU A 471 7.39 29.44 -14.02
CA LEU A 471 6.74 29.08 -12.75
C LEU A 471 7.45 27.87 -12.11
N GLN A 472 7.76 27.98 -10.82
CA GLN A 472 8.19 26.85 -10.00
C GLN A 472 6.95 26.09 -9.52
N VAL A 473 6.67 24.92 -10.11
CA VAL A 473 5.49 24.11 -9.82
C VAL A 473 5.90 22.90 -8.98
N GLY A 474 5.36 22.79 -7.77
CA GLY A 474 5.55 21.63 -6.90
C GLY A 474 4.37 20.67 -7.02
N ILE A 475 4.64 19.37 -7.08
CA ILE A 475 3.63 18.32 -7.12
C ILE A 475 3.84 17.43 -5.90
N VAL A 476 2.82 17.30 -5.04
CA VAL A 476 2.85 16.49 -3.83
C VAL A 476 1.91 15.29 -3.99
N SER A 477 2.40 14.08 -3.82
CA SER A 477 1.55 12.89 -3.85
C SER A 477 2.20 11.69 -3.18
N ALA A 478 1.37 10.80 -2.62
CA ALA A 478 1.74 9.46 -2.20
C ALA A 478 1.69 8.46 -3.38
N ASP A 479 1.06 8.84 -4.50
CA ASP A 479 0.66 7.93 -5.58
C ASP A 479 1.57 8.00 -6.82
N LEU A 480 2.78 8.55 -6.69
CA LEU A 480 3.77 8.66 -7.78
C LEU A 480 4.48 7.31 -8.04
N TYR A 481 3.70 6.26 -8.27
CA TYR A 481 4.11 4.89 -8.57
C TYR A 481 3.06 4.22 -9.47
N ASN A 482 3.08 2.90 -9.66
CA ASN A 482 2.07 2.18 -10.43
C ASN A 482 0.70 2.25 -9.74
N HIS A 483 0.04 3.38 -9.91
CA HIS A 483 -1.26 3.73 -9.32
C HIS A 483 -2.14 4.42 -10.36
N ALA A 484 -3.45 4.41 -10.15
CA ALA A 484 -4.41 5.04 -11.07
C ALA A 484 -4.09 6.52 -11.30
N VAL A 485 -3.79 7.29 -10.24
CA VAL A 485 -3.43 8.72 -10.34
C VAL A 485 -2.25 8.92 -11.30
N SER A 486 -1.18 8.14 -11.13
CA SER A 486 0.00 8.25 -12.00
C SER A 486 -0.29 7.86 -13.45
N THR A 487 -1.18 6.87 -13.67
CA THR A 487 -1.59 6.48 -15.02
C THR A 487 -2.33 7.61 -15.76
N PHE A 488 -3.12 8.39 -15.04
CA PHE A 488 -3.79 9.57 -15.61
C PHE A 488 -2.88 10.80 -15.69
N PHE A 489 -1.98 10.96 -14.72
CA PHE A 489 -1.13 12.14 -14.61
C PHE A 489 0.07 12.13 -15.54
N GLU A 490 0.75 10.98 -15.71
CA GLU A 490 1.98 10.86 -16.51
C GLU A 490 1.85 11.40 -17.93
N PRO A 491 0.76 11.11 -18.70
CA PRO A 491 0.64 11.61 -20.04
C PRO A 491 0.55 13.14 -20.12
N VAL A 492 -0.05 13.78 -19.13
CA VAL A 492 -0.08 15.26 -19.02
C VAL A 492 1.28 15.79 -18.61
N LEU A 493 1.90 15.19 -17.58
CA LEU A 493 3.21 15.58 -17.08
C LEU A 493 4.28 15.56 -18.18
N LYS A 494 4.25 14.56 -19.04
CA LYS A 494 5.15 14.44 -20.20
C LYS A 494 5.08 15.65 -21.13
N HIS A 495 3.88 16.19 -21.36
CA HIS A 495 3.70 17.41 -22.18
C HIS A 495 4.11 18.66 -21.41
N LEU A 496 3.75 18.78 -20.12
CA LEU A 496 4.15 19.90 -19.27
C LEU A 496 5.67 20.02 -19.11
N ALA A 497 6.38 18.90 -19.09
CA ALA A 497 7.85 18.86 -19.02
C ALA A 497 8.54 19.55 -20.21
N GLY A 498 7.85 19.64 -21.36
CA GLY A 498 8.34 20.35 -22.55
C GLY A 498 8.09 21.85 -22.53
N CYS A 499 7.33 22.40 -21.56
CA CYS A 499 6.97 23.80 -21.50
C CYS A 499 8.11 24.61 -20.85
N ALA A 500 8.74 25.52 -21.60
CA ALA A 500 9.79 26.39 -21.07
C ALA A 500 9.28 27.37 -19.97
N SER A 501 7.96 27.57 -19.90
CA SER A 501 7.28 28.38 -18.90
C SER A 501 7.16 27.74 -17.51
N LEU A 502 7.48 26.44 -17.37
CA LEU A 502 7.30 25.64 -16.15
C LEU A 502 8.60 24.95 -15.72
N VAL A 503 8.84 24.93 -14.41
CA VAL A 503 9.90 24.15 -13.77
C VAL A 503 9.23 23.26 -12.74
N ILE A 504 9.18 21.95 -12.98
CA ILE A 504 8.39 21.02 -12.19
C ILE A 504 9.27 20.28 -11.17
N SER A 505 8.84 20.28 -9.90
CA SER A 505 9.44 19.56 -8.77
C SER A 505 8.42 18.59 -8.20
N ALA A 506 8.80 17.33 -8.01
CA ALA A 506 7.96 16.31 -7.38
C ALA A 506 8.37 16.04 -5.93
N TYR A 507 7.41 15.99 -5.03
CA TYR A 507 7.53 15.62 -3.62
C TYR A 507 6.79 14.31 -3.41
N SER A 508 7.50 13.20 -3.55
CA SER A 508 6.95 11.85 -3.43
C SER A 508 6.88 11.44 -1.96
N ASN A 509 5.66 11.21 -1.45
CA ASN A 509 5.45 10.67 -0.10
C ASN A 509 5.61 9.15 -0.08
N ARG A 510 6.68 8.65 -0.67
CA ARG A 510 6.98 7.23 -0.75
C ARG A 510 8.48 6.99 -0.53
N ASN A 511 8.80 5.92 0.20
CA ASN A 511 10.18 5.51 0.41
C ASN A 511 10.87 5.22 -0.93
N ARG A 512 12.10 5.71 -1.09
CA ARG A 512 12.91 5.52 -2.30
C ARG A 512 13.12 4.06 -2.68
N GLN A 513 13.18 3.16 -1.71
CA GLN A 513 13.36 1.71 -1.95
C GLN A 513 12.11 1.07 -2.58
N ALA A 514 10.95 1.69 -2.45
CA ALA A 514 9.69 1.23 -3.02
C ALA A 514 9.38 1.88 -4.40
N GLU A 515 10.35 2.55 -5.04
CA GLU A 515 10.20 3.12 -6.38
C GLU A 515 10.13 2.01 -7.44
N ASP A 516 9.10 2.06 -8.26
CA ASP A 516 8.84 1.12 -9.34
C ASP A 516 9.16 1.70 -10.74
N ALA A 517 8.72 1.01 -11.80
CA ALA A 517 8.93 1.46 -13.18
C ALA A 517 8.22 2.79 -13.46
N MET A 518 6.99 2.98 -12.94
CA MET A 518 6.22 4.21 -13.12
C MET A 518 6.89 5.39 -12.38
N SER A 519 7.37 5.18 -11.16
CA SER A 519 8.12 6.20 -10.42
C SER A 519 9.35 6.66 -11.21
N ARG A 520 10.10 5.72 -11.80
CA ARG A 520 11.26 6.04 -12.65
C ARG A 520 10.88 6.78 -13.93
N GLN A 521 9.74 6.48 -14.53
CA GLN A 521 9.22 7.17 -15.71
C GLN A 521 8.81 8.60 -15.36
N LEU A 522 8.02 8.82 -14.30
CA LEU A 522 7.64 10.15 -13.84
C LEU A 522 8.84 11.03 -13.51
N ARG A 523 9.88 10.44 -12.90
CA ARG A 523 11.13 11.16 -12.55
C ARG A 523 11.82 11.75 -13.78
N GLN A 524 11.69 11.15 -14.97
CA GLN A 524 12.30 11.67 -16.21
C GLN A 524 11.63 12.96 -16.70
N HIS A 525 10.41 13.24 -16.24
CA HIS A 525 9.60 14.38 -16.65
C HIS A 525 9.62 15.55 -15.66
N VAL A 526 10.37 15.45 -14.55
CA VAL A 526 10.51 16.51 -13.58
C VAL A 526 11.96 16.95 -13.41
N LYS A 527 12.18 18.21 -13.09
CA LYS A 527 13.52 18.74 -12.86
C LYS A 527 14.10 18.29 -11.52
N HIS A 528 13.27 18.24 -10.49
CA HIS A 528 13.65 17.84 -9.14
C HIS A 528 12.71 16.77 -8.62
N TRP A 529 13.28 15.76 -7.95
CA TRP A 529 12.52 14.69 -7.31
C TRP A 529 12.96 14.53 -5.86
N HIS A 530 12.03 14.68 -4.94
CA HIS A 530 12.25 14.59 -3.50
C HIS A 530 11.43 13.45 -2.90
N ASN A 531 12.07 12.51 -2.20
CA ASN A 531 11.37 11.56 -1.34
C ASN A 531 11.16 12.23 0.02
N VAL A 532 9.92 12.36 0.46
CA VAL A 532 9.51 13.18 1.61
C VAL A 532 8.74 12.41 2.68
N ASP A 533 8.72 11.09 2.57
CA ASP A 533 8.05 10.17 3.48
C ASP A 533 8.53 10.29 4.94
N ALA A 534 9.80 10.61 5.15
CA ALA A 534 10.39 10.79 6.47
C ALA A 534 10.17 12.18 7.08
N LEU A 535 9.67 13.16 6.30
CA LEU A 535 9.47 14.53 6.78
C LEU A 535 8.11 14.67 7.47
N THR A 536 8.09 15.41 8.58
CA THR A 536 6.85 15.89 9.19
C THR A 536 6.14 16.88 8.26
N SER A 537 4.86 17.18 8.51
CA SER A 537 4.10 18.15 7.71
C SER A 537 4.72 19.55 7.73
N LEU A 538 5.25 19.97 8.87
CA LEU A 538 5.94 21.26 9.01
C LEU A 538 7.28 21.28 8.26
N GLU A 539 8.13 20.24 8.42
CA GLU A 539 9.40 20.16 7.72
C GLU A 539 9.23 20.15 6.19
N LEU A 540 8.20 19.45 5.71
CA LEU A 540 7.87 19.48 4.28
C LEU A 540 7.39 20.86 3.83
N ALA A 541 6.56 21.55 4.62
CA ALA A 541 6.11 22.89 4.32
C ALA A 541 7.30 23.88 4.26
N GLU A 542 8.25 23.82 5.22
CA GLU A 542 9.45 24.63 5.21
C GLU A 542 10.35 24.34 4.00
N LYS A 543 10.49 23.05 3.64
CA LYS A 543 11.24 22.66 2.43
C LYS A 543 10.62 23.24 1.16
N ILE A 544 9.30 23.09 0.97
CA ILE A 544 8.58 23.62 -0.20
C ILE A 544 8.76 25.13 -0.31
N ARG A 545 8.69 25.82 0.83
CA ARG A 545 8.94 27.27 0.88
C ARG A 545 10.38 27.62 0.52
N ALA A 546 11.36 26.89 1.04
CA ALA A 546 12.78 27.09 0.73
C ALA A 546 13.11 26.78 -0.73
N ASP A 547 12.41 25.84 -1.36
CA ASP A 547 12.55 25.52 -2.78
C ASP A 547 11.91 26.59 -3.70
N GLY A 548 11.26 27.62 -3.12
CA GLY A 548 10.69 28.76 -3.84
C GLY A 548 9.52 28.40 -4.75
N ILE A 549 8.72 27.41 -4.38
CA ILE A 549 7.56 26.94 -5.17
C ILE A 549 6.53 28.06 -5.28
N ASP A 550 6.10 28.35 -6.50
CA ASP A 550 5.08 29.35 -6.82
C ASP A 550 3.67 28.80 -6.73
N ILE A 551 3.49 27.61 -7.31
CA ILE A 551 2.21 26.88 -7.34
C ILE A 551 2.45 25.47 -6.86
N LEU A 552 1.70 25.05 -5.84
CA LEU A 552 1.78 23.71 -5.27
C LEU A 552 0.51 22.92 -5.62
N ILE A 553 0.68 21.74 -6.23
CA ILE A 553 -0.41 20.88 -6.67
C ILE A 553 -0.45 19.64 -5.77
N ASP A 554 -1.60 19.38 -5.17
CA ASP A 554 -1.93 18.15 -4.48
C ASP A 554 -2.57 17.14 -5.46
N LEU A 555 -2.06 15.92 -5.54
CA LEU A 555 -2.64 14.86 -6.34
C LEU A 555 -3.23 13.72 -5.49
N SER A 556 -3.43 13.93 -4.20
CA SER A 556 -3.94 12.91 -3.29
C SER A 556 -5.32 13.25 -2.72
N GLY A 557 -5.54 14.51 -2.28
CA GLY A 557 -6.75 14.85 -1.53
C GLY A 557 -6.94 13.95 -0.31
N HIS A 558 -8.17 13.58 0.04
CA HIS A 558 -8.46 12.67 1.15
C HIS A 558 -8.28 11.19 0.76
N THR A 559 -7.07 10.82 0.30
CA THR A 559 -6.65 9.42 0.12
C THR A 559 -5.50 9.07 1.07
N SER A 560 -5.19 7.78 1.19
CA SER A 560 -4.12 7.30 2.08
C SER A 560 -2.77 7.94 1.74
N GLY A 561 -2.02 8.33 2.76
CA GLY A 561 -0.69 8.93 2.60
C GLY A 561 -0.70 10.37 2.08
N ASN A 562 -1.85 11.06 2.05
CA ASN A 562 -1.92 12.46 1.66
C ASN A 562 -1.08 13.38 2.57
N ARG A 563 -0.87 14.60 2.10
CA ARG A 563 -0.12 15.64 2.83
C ARG A 563 -0.94 16.92 3.03
N LEU A 564 -2.27 16.83 3.14
CA LEU A 564 -3.15 17.99 3.30
C LEU A 564 -2.77 18.87 4.50
N VAL A 565 -2.31 18.28 5.60
CA VAL A 565 -1.79 19.06 6.75
C VAL A 565 -0.56 19.89 6.37
N THR A 566 0.26 19.46 5.40
CA THR A 566 1.35 20.29 4.84
C THR A 566 0.78 21.51 4.10
N PHE A 567 -0.26 21.34 3.30
CA PHE A 567 -0.95 22.43 2.60
C PHE A 567 -1.61 23.41 3.57
N ALA A 568 -2.11 22.92 4.72
CA ALA A 568 -2.67 23.75 5.78
C ALA A 568 -1.67 24.76 6.38
N HIS A 569 -0.34 24.55 6.25
CA HIS A 569 0.70 25.52 6.56
C HIS A 569 0.86 26.63 5.52
N LYS A 570 0.15 26.58 4.39
CA LYS A 570 0.26 27.50 3.25
C LYS A 570 1.72 27.73 2.80
N PRO A 571 2.45 26.65 2.38
CA PRO A 571 3.86 26.78 1.99
C PRO A 571 4.08 27.48 0.65
N ALA A 572 3.08 27.53 -0.23
CA ALA A 572 3.19 28.16 -1.55
C ALA A 572 2.13 29.28 -1.73
N PRO A 573 2.41 30.30 -2.55
CA PRO A 573 1.49 31.40 -2.87
C PRO A 573 0.14 30.92 -3.39
N VAL A 574 0.16 29.94 -4.32
CA VAL A 574 -1.02 29.35 -4.93
C VAL A 574 -1.01 27.84 -4.67
N GLN A 575 -2.15 27.29 -4.25
CA GLN A 575 -2.31 25.87 -3.97
C GLN A 575 -3.53 25.31 -4.70
N VAL A 576 -3.37 24.13 -5.31
CA VAL A 576 -4.36 23.52 -6.19
C VAL A 576 -4.53 22.04 -5.82
N SER A 577 -5.75 21.52 -5.76
CA SER A 577 -6.01 20.08 -5.67
C SER A 577 -6.48 19.52 -7.02
N TRP A 578 -6.05 18.31 -7.36
CA TRP A 578 -6.33 17.69 -8.65
C TRP A 578 -6.30 16.15 -8.59
N MET A 579 -7.16 15.48 -9.32
CA MET A 579 -7.22 14.03 -9.65
C MET A 579 -7.45 13.06 -8.49
N GLY A 580 -6.67 13.11 -7.40
CA GLY A 580 -6.56 12.02 -6.46
C GLY A 580 -7.83 11.69 -5.69
N TYR A 581 -8.60 12.71 -5.33
CA TYR A 581 -9.83 12.59 -4.56
C TYR A 581 -10.96 13.39 -5.23
N PRO A 582 -12.13 12.78 -5.44
CA PRO A 582 -13.24 13.43 -6.14
C PRO A 582 -14.11 14.26 -5.18
N GLY A 583 -13.57 15.34 -4.64
CA GLY A 583 -14.25 16.25 -3.73
C GLY A 583 -13.30 17.32 -3.18
N THR A 584 -13.88 18.27 -2.44
CA THR A 584 -13.13 19.35 -1.78
C THR A 584 -12.13 18.79 -0.76
N THR A 585 -11.04 19.51 -0.54
CA THR A 585 -10.10 19.27 0.58
C THR A 585 -10.65 19.76 1.92
N GLY A 586 -11.60 20.71 1.91
CA GLY A 586 -12.10 21.38 3.09
C GLY A 586 -11.15 22.43 3.68
N LEU A 587 -10.02 22.70 3.02
CA LEU A 587 -9.01 23.68 3.43
C LEU A 587 -9.25 25.02 2.73
N GLU A 588 -9.17 26.12 3.46
CA GLU A 588 -9.19 27.48 2.88
C GLU A 588 -7.81 27.89 2.32
N SER A 589 -6.75 27.19 2.72
CA SER A 589 -5.41 27.35 2.14
C SER A 589 -5.31 26.84 0.71
N MET A 590 -6.23 25.97 0.27
CA MET A 590 -6.33 25.52 -1.11
C MET A 590 -7.12 26.55 -1.92
N ASP A 591 -6.46 27.17 -2.88
CA ASP A 591 -7.07 28.25 -3.65
C ASP A 591 -7.97 27.71 -4.76
N TYR A 592 -7.56 26.61 -5.41
CA TYR A 592 -8.24 26.09 -6.58
C TYR A 592 -8.38 24.57 -6.56
N TYR A 593 -9.40 24.10 -7.30
CA TYR A 593 -9.62 22.68 -7.60
C TYR A 593 -9.80 22.51 -9.11
N PHE A 594 -9.02 21.61 -9.73
CA PHE A 594 -9.14 21.28 -11.14
C PHE A 594 -10.28 20.29 -11.40
N CYS A 595 -11.16 20.62 -12.33
CA CYS A 595 -12.25 19.76 -12.81
C CYS A 595 -12.48 19.97 -14.30
N ASP A 596 -13.60 19.55 -14.85
CA ASP A 596 -14.09 19.92 -16.18
C ASP A 596 -15.60 20.26 -16.16
N ARG A 597 -16.08 20.84 -17.26
CA ARG A 597 -17.47 21.34 -17.36
C ARG A 597 -18.52 20.22 -17.38
N PHE A 598 -18.18 19.01 -17.83
CA PHE A 598 -19.11 17.88 -17.87
C PHE A 598 -19.22 17.20 -16.51
N LEU A 599 -18.09 17.10 -15.81
CA LEU A 599 -18.03 16.56 -14.46
C LEU A 599 -18.72 17.50 -13.45
N LEU A 600 -18.33 18.78 -13.44
CA LEU A 600 -18.85 19.81 -12.55
C LEU A 600 -19.31 21.01 -13.39
N PRO A 601 -20.55 20.99 -13.91
CA PRO A 601 -21.13 22.11 -14.67
C PRO A 601 -21.03 23.45 -13.91
N PRO A 602 -20.78 24.58 -14.62
CA PRO A 602 -20.66 25.88 -14.00
C PRO A 602 -21.89 26.27 -13.16
N GLY A 603 -21.63 26.80 -11.94
CA GLY A 603 -22.66 27.33 -11.06
C GLY A 603 -23.52 26.30 -10.30
N GLN A 604 -23.30 24.99 -10.51
CA GLN A 604 -24.13 23.96 -9.86
C GLN A 604 -23.50 23.34 -8.62
N PHE A 605 -22.17 23.23 -8.59
CA PHE A 605 -21.46 22.48 -7.54
C PHE A 605 -20.45 23.35 -6.76
N ASP A 606 -20.28 24.61 -7.12
CA ASP A 606 -19.27 25.50 -6.53
C ASP A 606 -19.46 25.65 -5.02
N SER A 607 -20.70 25.52 -4.50
CA SER A 607 -21.00 25.56 -3.06
C SER A 607 -20.57 24.34 -2.27
N GLN A 608 -20.15 23.27 -2.93
CA GLN A 608 -19.65 22.03 -2.29
C GLN A 608 -18.12 22.03 -2.13
N PHE A 609 -17.45 23.12 -2.48
CA PHE A 609 -15.99 23.26 -2.45
C PHE A 609 -15.58 24.50 -1.65
N THR A 610 -14.51 24.40 -0.87
CA THR A 610 -13.79 25.53 -0.29
C THR A 610 -12.96 26.22 -1.35
N GLU A 611 -12.43 25.46 -2.30
CA GLU A 611 -11.61 25.88 -3.42
C GLU A 611 -12.46 26.54 -4.54
N LYS A 612 -11.84 27.34 -5.38
CA LYS A 612 -12.45 27.86 -6.61
C LYS A 612 -12.26 26.84 -7.74
N LEU A 613 -13.36 26.45 -8.37
CA LEU A 613 -13.34 25.46 -9.45
C LEU A 613 -12.73 26.03 -10.72
N VAL A 614 -11.71 25.39 -11.24
CA VAL A 614 -11.10 25.68 -12.53
C VAL A 614 -11.38 24.54 -13.51
N ARG A 615 -12.07 24.87 -14.57
CA ARG A 615 -12.52 23.90 -15.56
C ARG A 615 -11.49 23.78 -16.67
N LEU A 616 -10.81 22.63 -16.69
CA LEU A 616 -9.89 22.20 -17.73
C LEU A 616 -10.67 21.67 -18.94
N PRO A 617 -10.03 21.45 -20.11
CA PRO A 617 -10.66 20.77 -21.24
C PRO A 617 -11.23 19.39 -20.89
N ALA A 618 -10.53 18.64 -20.04
CA ALA A 618 -11.03 17.46 -19.33
C ALA A 618 -10.30 17.34 -17.98
N ASN A 619 -10.95 16.73 -16.99
CA ASN A 619 -10.38 16.56 -15.66
C ASN A 619 -9.11 15.70 -15.68
N ALA A 620 -9.08 14.64 -16.47
CA ALA A 620 -7.93 13.76 -16.64
C ALA A 620 -7.98 13.09 -18.04
N PRO A 621 -6.81 12.79 -18.64
CA PRO A 621 -6.76 12.00 -19.86
C PRO A 621 -6.96 10.53 -19.53
N PHE A 622 -7.35 9.75 -20.52
CA PHE A 622 -7.28 8.31 -20.45
C PHE A 622 -6.46 7.76 -21.61
N GLN A 623 -5.41 7.03 -21.30
CA GLN A 623 -4.63 6.30 -22.30
C GLN A 623 -5.06 4.84 -22.34
N PRO A 624 -5.62 4.40 -23.46
CA PRO A 624 -6.03 3.03 -23.64
C PRO A 624 -4.84 2.07 -23.58
N HIS A 625 -5.07 0.88 -23.05
CA HIS A 625 -4.04 -0.15 -22.99
C HIS A 625 -3.65 -0.61 -24.41
N ALA A 626 -2.36 -0.66 -24.72
CA ALA A 626 -1.84 -1.00 -26.05
C ALA A 626 -2.27 -2.41 -26.55
N LYS A 627 -2.57 -3.33 -25.62
CA LYS A 627 -3.05 -4.70 -25.91
C LYS A 627 -4.59 -4.82 -25.80
N ALA A 628 -5.33 -3.70 -25.85
CA ALA A 628 -6.78 -3.77 -25.86
C ALA A 628 -7.27 -4.49 -27.13
N PRO A 629 -8.24 -5.42 -27.00
CA PRO A 629 -8.78 -6.12 -28.16
C PRO A 629 -9.40 -5.15 -29.19
N PRO A 630 -9.48 -5.52 -30.48
CA PRO A 630 -10.24 -4.75 -31.49
C PRO A 630 -11.73 -4.69 -31.11
N LEU A 631 -12.46 -3.75 -31.68
CA LEU A 631 -13.93 -3.74 -31.53
C LEU A 631 -14.54 -4.92 -32.31
N ASN A 632 -15.65 -5.44 -31.78
CA ASN A 632 -16.51 -6.41 -32.47
C ASN A 632 -17.85 -5.78 -32.84
N ALA A 633 -18.63 -6.46 -33.68
CA ALA A 633 -20.02 -6.10 -33.96
C ALA A 633 -20.87 -6.11 -32.68
N LEU A 634 -22.06 -5.48 -32.72
CA LEU A 634 -22.99 -5.47 -31.58
C LEU A 634 -23.45 -6.91 -31.30
N PRO A 635 -23.17 -7.46 -30.10
CA PRO A 635 -23.45 -8.86 -29.78
C PRO A 635 -24.93 -9.26 -29.96
N ALA A 636 -25.86 -8.39 -29.60
CA ALA A 636 -27.28 -8.65 -29.68
C ALA A 636 -27.76 -9.00 -31.11
N LEU A 637 -27.08 -8.54 -32.16
CA LEU A 637 -27.39 -8.87 -33.56
C LEU A 637 -27.06 -10.33 -33.90
N GLU A 638 -26.10 -10.94 -33.18
CA GLU A 638 -25.67 -12.33 -33.40
C GLU A 638 -26.42 -13.30 -32.48
N VAL A 639 -26.57 -12.94 -31.18
CA VAL A 639 -27.13 -13.86 -30.18
C VAL A 639 -28.61 -13.71 -29.97
N GLY A 640 -29.26 -12.70 -30.54
CA GLY A 640 -30.71 -12.50 -30.52
C GLY A 640 -31.30 -12.06 -29.18
N HIS A 641 -30.46 -11.63 -28.22
CA HIS A 641 -30.89 -11.05 -26.94
C HIS A 641 -29.89 -9.98 -26.48
N ILE A 642 -30.39 -9.04 -25.68
CA ILE A 642 -29.57 -8.00 -25.08
C ILE A 642 -28.77 -8.57 -23.90
N THR A 643 -27.49 -8.21 -23.83
CA THR A 643 -26.63 -8.47 -22.68
C THR A 643 -26.23 -7.14 -22.06
N PHE A 644 -26.68 -6.90 -20.82
CA PHE A 644 -26.19 -5.83 -19.99
C PHE A 644 -24.88 -6.25 -19.29
N GLY A 645 -24.05 -5.29 -18.88
CA GLY A 645 -22.81 -5.58 -18.15
C GLY A 645 -22.50 -4.56 -17.07
N SER A 646 -21.88 -4.97 -15.98
CA SER A 646 -21.24 -4.07 -15.03
C SER A 646 -19.92 -4.65 -14.58
N PHE A 647 -18.88 -3.81 -14.63
CA PHE A 647 -17.50 -4.16 -14.28
C PHE A 647 -17.02 -3.38 -13.04
N ASN A 648 -17.93 -2.77 -12.33
CA ASN A 648 -17.67 -2.03 -11.12
C ASN A 648 -17.28 -2.98 -9.97
N ARG A 649 -16.53 -2.45 -8.99
CA ARG A 649 -16.18 -3.20 -7.79
C ARG A 649 -17.41 -3.47 -6.95
N LEU A 650 -17.44 -4.61 -6.28
CA LEU A 650 -18.56 -5.07 -5.46
C LEU A 650 -19.00 -4.05 -4.39
N ASN A 651 -18.05 -3.32 -3.80
CA ASN A 651 -18.34 -2.29 -2.79
C ASN A 651 -19.14 -1.08 -3.30
N LYS A 652 -19.36 -0.96 -4.62
CA LYS A 652 -20.26 0.03 -5.22
C LYS A 652 -21.68 -0.51 -5.42
N PHE A 653 -21.90 -1.82 -5.27
CA PHE A 653 -23.20 -2.41 -5.41
C PHE A 653 -24.02 -2.24 -4.12
N ASN A 654 -25.26 -1.91 -4.30
CA ASN A 654 -26.23 -1.76 -3.22
C ASN A 654 -27.62 -2.19 -3.68
N ARG A 655 -28.57 -2.34 -2.76
CA ARG A 655 -29.92 -2.80 -3.08
C ARG A 655 -30.64 -1.90 -4.07
N GLN A 656 -30.42 -0.58 -4.02
CA GLN A 656 -31.08 0.38 -4.94
C GLN A 656 -30.56 0.20 -6.38
N VAL A 657 -29.24 -0.01 -6.53
CA VAL A 657 -28.62 -0.30 -7.84
C VAL A 657 -29.19 -1.60 -8.40
N ILE A 658 -29.23 -2.67 -7.59
CA ILE A 658 -29.75 -3.98 -8.03
C ILE A 658 -31.24 -3.88 -8.39
N ALA A 659 -32.04 -3.17 -7.62
CA ALA A 659 -33.46 -2.95 -7.90
C ALA A 659 -33.65 -2.20 -9.23
N ALA A 660 -32.86 -1.13 -9.50
CA ALA A 660 -32.93 -0.39 -10.77
C ALA A 660 -32.53 -1.27 -11.97
N TRP A 661 -31.46 -2.03 -11.87
CA TRP A 661 -31.02 -2.95 -12.91
C TRP A 661 -32.04 -4.06 -13.14
N SER A 662 -32.61 -4.62 -12.08
CA SER A 662 -33.66 -5.65 -12.18
C SER A 662 -34.94 -5.12 -12.84
N ARG A 663 -35.37 -3.88 -12.54
CA ARG A 663 -36.48 -3.20 -13.21
C ARG A 663 -36.22 -3.07 -14.73
N LEU A 664 -35.01 -2.68 -15.13
CA LEU A 664 -34.60 -2.61 -16.52
C LEU A 664 -34.63 -4.01 -17.17
N MET A 665 -34.07 -5.02 -16.52
CA MET A 665 -34.06 -6.40 -17.02
C MET A 665 -35.48 -6.98 -17.18
N ARG A 666 -36.45 -6.61 -16.30
CA ARG A 666 -37.87 -6.97 -16.46
C ARG A 666 -38.52 -6.26 -17.64
N ALA A 667 -38.14 -4.98 -17.85
CA ALA A 667 -38.63 -4.21 -19.01
C ALA A 667 -38.06 -4.71 -20.36
N VAL A 668 -36.97 -5.51 -20.32
CA VAL A 668 -36.34 -6.15 -21.48
C VAL A 668 -36.34 -7.68 -21.29
N PRO A 669 -37.44 -8.36 -21.59
CA PRO A 669 -37.56 -9.81 -21.43
C PRO A 669 -36.46 -10.55 -22.21
N GLY A 670 -35.89 -11.63 -21.60
CA GLY A 670 -34.84 -12.40 -22.23
C GLY A 670 -33.43 -11.78 -22.15
N SER A 671 -33.30 -10.55 -21.66
CA SER A 671 -31.97 -9.94 -21.44
C SER A 671 -31.17 -10.68 -20.38
N ARG A 672 -29.83 -10.63 -20.51
CA ARG A 672 -28.86 -11.21 -19.57
C ARG A 672 -28.01 -10.14 -18.95
N MET A 673 -27.34 -10.47 -17.83
CA MET A 673 -26.44 -9.56 -17.13
C MET A 673 -25.10 -10.24 -16.85
N ILE A 674 -24.00 -9.61 -17.29
CA ILE A 674 -22.63 -10.00 -16.94
C ILE A 674 -22.13 -9.10 -15.82
N LEU A 675 -21.68 -9.71 -14.72
CA LEU A 675 -21.07 -9.04 -13.57
C LEU A 675 -19.59 -9.42 -13.53
N GLY A 676 -18.72 -8.49 -13.93
CA GLY A 676 -17.27 -8.68 -13.99
C GLY A 676 -16.53 -8.10 -12.79
N SER A 677 -15.22 -8.38 -12.71
CA SER A 677 -14.32 -7.89 -11.64
C SER A 677 -14.71 -8.34 -10.23
N MET A 678 -15.35 -9.50 -10.11
CA MET A 678 -15.77 -10.07 -8.84
C MET A 678 -14.56 -10.59 -8.05
N PRO A 679 -14.60 -10.58 -6.70
CA PRO A 679 -13.53 -11.13 -5.87
C PRO A 679 -13.31 -12.63 -6.11
N ARG A 680 -12.09 -13.12 -6.00
CA ARG A 680 -11.80 -14.56 -6.06
C ARG A 680 -12.33 -15.26 -4.80
N GLY A 681 -12.92 -16.44 -4.94
CA GLY A 681 -13.45 -17.20 -3.80
C GLY A 681 -14.63 -16.53 -3.08
N GLY A 682 -15.32 -15.60 -3.72
CA GLY A 682 -16.39 -14.81 -3.15
C GLY A 682 -17.77 -15.47 -3.11
N ASP A 683 -17.87 -16.78 -2.88
CA ASP A 683 -19.14 -17.54 -2.95
C ASP A 683 -20.24 -16.96 -2.07
N SER A 684 -19.92 -16.50 -0.85
CA SER A 684 -20.90 -15.87 0.04
C SER A 684 -21.39 -14.51 -0.48
N GLN A 685 -20.50 -13.74 -1.13
CA GLN A 685 -20.84 -12.43 -1.72
C GLN A 685 -21.67 -12.60 -2.99
N TYR A 686 -21.36 -13.62 -3.80
CA TYR A 686 -22.19 -13.98 -4.96
C TYR A 686 -23.59 -14.42 -4.53
N ALA A 687 -23.68 -15.23 -3.48
CA ALA A 687 -24.96 -15.65 -2.92
C ALA A 687 -25.83 -14.46 -2.50
N ALA A 688 -25.25 -13.44 -1.87
CA ALA A 688 -25.96 -12.23 -1.50
C ALA A 688 -26.49 -11.46 -2.73
N LEU A 689 -25.66 -11.28 -3.78
CA LEU A 689 -26.11 -10.65 -5.03
C LEU A 689 -27.21 -11.46 -5.71
N ILE A 690 -27.04 -12.75 -5.82
CA ILE A 690 -28.05 -13.65 -6.41
C ILE A 690 -29.38 -13.51 -5.64
N THR A 691 -29.30 -13.46 -4.30
CA THR A 691 -30.50 -13.26 -3.46
C THR A 691 -31.15 -11.91 -3.76
N TRP A 692 -30.40 -10.80 -3.85
CA TRP A 692 -30.95 -9.48 -4.15
C TRP A 692 -31.63 -9.42 -5.53
N PHE A 693 -31.03 -10.05 -6.56
CA PHE A 693 -31.65 -10.15 -7.88
C PHE A 693 -32.91 -11.04 -7.87
N ALA A 694 -32.90 -12.15 -7.11
CA ALA A 694 -34.04 -13.04 -6.97
C ALA A 694 -35.21 -12.37 -6.23
N GLU A 695 -34.96 -11.61 -5.17
CA GLU A 695 -35.93 -10.76 -4.47
C GLU A 695 -36.62 -9.77 -5.44
N GLU A 696 -35.90 -9.29 -6.46
CA GLU A 696 -36.39 -8.43 -7.52
C GLU A 696 -36.97 -9.20 -8.73
N GLY A 697 -37.14 -10.52 -8.66
CA GLY A 697 -37.73 -11.36 -9.69
C GLY A 697 -36.82 -11.63 -10.90
N ILE A 698 -35.53 -11.64 -10.75
CA ILE A 698 -34.57 -12.00 -11.78
C ILE A 698 -34.01 -13.39 -11.50
N ASP A 699 -34.20 -14.29 -12.46
CA ASP A 699 -33.74 -15.67 -12.37
C ASP A 699 -32.19 -15.75 -12.43
N ARG A 700 -31.63 -16.74 -11.69
CA ARG A 700 -30.19 -16.98 -11.62
C ARG A 700 -29.54 -17.20 -13.00
N GLU A 701 -30.26 -17.85 -13.93
CA GLU A 701 -29.83 -18.21 -15.29
C GLU A 701 -29.61 -16.98 -16.18
N ARG A 702 -30.13 -15.84 -15.80
CA ARG A 702 -29.95 -14.55 -16.50
C ARG A 702 -28.68 -13.81 -16.02
N LEU A 703 -27.98 -14.30 -14.99
CA LEU A 703 -26.82 -13.68 -14.36
C LEU A 703 -25.56 -14.50 -14.60
N GLU A 704 -24.50 -13.85 -15.06
CA GLU A 704 -23.19 -14.44 -15.25
C GLU A 704 -22.14 -13.66 -14.45
N PHE A 705 -21.34 -14.34 -13.62
CA PHE A 705 -20.33 -13.75 -12.75
C PHE A 705 -18.93 -14.10 -13.26
N HIS A 706 -18.05 -13.11 -13.35
CA HIS A 706 -16.66 -13.27 -13.72
C HIS A 706 -15.74 -12.71 -12.64
N GLU A 707 -14.81 -13.50 -12.18
CA GLU A 707 -13.77 -13.09 -11.25
C GLU A 707 -12.80 -12.09 -11.90
N ARG A 708 -11.98 -11.45 -11.07
CA ARG A 708 -10.89 -10.59 -11.55
C ARG A 708 -9.91 -11.40 -12.39
N THR A 709 -9.65 -10.91 -13.59
CA THR A 709 -8.70 -11.48 -14.54
C THR A 709 -7.69 -10.42 -14.97
N GLY A 710 -6.67 -10.84 -15.73
CA GLY A 710 -5.72 -9.90 -16.36
C GLY A 710 -6.44 -8.93 -17.29
N LEU A 711 -5.88 -7.73 -17.48
CA LEU A 711 -6.53 -6.60 -18.15
C LEU A 711 -7.05 -6.94 -19.56
N THR A 712 -6.31 -7.70 -20.37
CA THR A 712 -6.73 -8.09 -21.72
C THR A 712 -7.98 -8.98 -21.71
N ALA A 713 -8.01 -9.98 -20.81
CA ALA A 713 -9.18 -10.87 -20.66
C ALA A 713 -10.40 -10.10 -20.11
N TYR A 714 -10.17 -9.21 -19.14
CA TYR A 714 -11.20 -8.31 -18.62
C TYR A 714 -11.79 -7.42 -19.73
N LEU A 715 -10.95 -6.80 -20.58
CA LEU A 715 -11.43 -5.99 -21.69
C LEU A 715 -12.20 -6.82 -22.72
N ALA A 716 -11.78 -8.06 -22.98
CA ALA A 716 -12.47 -8.97 -23.91
C ALA A 716 -13.89 -9.33 -23.46
N LEU A 717 -14.22 -9.28 -22.16
CA LEU A 717 -15.60 -9.50 -21.69
C LEU A 717 -16.59 -8.48 -22.27
N HIS A 718 -16.15 -7.26 -22.59
CA HIS A 718 -16.98 -6.22 -23.21
C HIS A 718 -17.45 -6.60 -24.62
N HIS A 719 -16.80 -7.57 -25.28
CA HIS A 719 -17.28 -8.11 -26.57
C HIS A 719 -18.63 -8.83 -26.45
N ARG A 720 -19.05 -9.20 -25.26
CA ARG A 720 -20.30 -9.92 -24.98
C ARG A 720 -21.39 -9.00 -24.42
N VAL A 721 -21.09 -7.71 -24.24
CA VAL A 721 -21.99 -6.73 -23.63
C VAL A 721 -22.43 -5.71 -24.65
N ASP A 722 -23.73 -5.40 -24.68
CA ASP A 722 -24.35 -4.40 -25.56
C ASP A 722 -24.39 -3.02 -24.90
N ILE A 723 -24.77 -2.96 -23.61
CA ILE A 723 -24.87 -1.74 -22.81
C ILE A 723 -24.32 -2.03 -21.40
N CYS A 724 -23.37 -1.23 -20.94
CA CYS A 724 -22.94 -1.26 -19.55
C CYS A 724 -23.92 -0.52 -18.65
N LEU A 725 -24.13 -1.03 -17.43
CA LEU A 725 -24.93 -0.40 -16.38
C LEU A 725 -24.01 0.10 -15.27
N ASP A 726 -24.11 1.40 -14.99
CA ASP A 726 -23.33 2.04 -13.95
C ASP A 726 -23.95 1.89 -12.57
N THR A 727 -23.13 2.07 -11.56
CA THR A 727 -23.54 2.13 -10.14
C THR A 727 -23.84 3.57 -9.73
N PHE A 728 -24.69 3.74 -8.74
CA PHE A 728 -25.01 5.04 -8.14
C PHE A 728 -25.23 4.90 -6.62
N PRO A 729 -24.99 5.98 -5.84
CA PRO A 729 -24.55 7.32 -6.23
C PRO A 729 -23.04 7.40 -6.58
N TYR A 730 -22.26 6.35 -6.40
CA TYR A 730 -20.84 6.34 -6.77
C TYR A 730 -20.65 5.66 -8.14
N ASN A 731 -20.42 6.49 -9.15
CA ASN A 731 -20.30 6.01 -10.54
C ASN A 731 -18.98 5.26 -10.81
N GLY A 732 -18.94 4.54 -11.93
CA GLY A 732 -17.74 4.02 -12.53
C GLY A 732 -16.87 5.15 -13.12
N GLY A 733 -15.56 5.12 -12.87
CA GLY A 733 -14.58 5.98 -13.54
C GLY A 733 -13.81 5.18 -14.59
N THR A 734 -12.71 4.56 -14.19
CA THR A 734 -11.89 3.73 -15.09
C THR A 734 -12.71 2.62 -15.79
N THR A 735 -13.68 2.02 -15.12
CA THR A 735 -14.56 1.01 -15.71
C THR A 735 -15.39 1.58 -16.85
N THR A 736 -15.95 2.78 -16.69
CA THR A 736 -16.70 3.48 -17.75
C THR A 736 -15.79 3.84 -18.92
N LEU A 737 -14.58 4.34 -18.67
CA LEU A 737 -13.57 4.61 -19.70
C LEU A 737 -13.20 3.35 -20.50
N HIS A 738 -13.04 2.21 -19.81
CA HIS A 738 -12.80 0.91 -20.47
C HIS A 738 -13.99 0.49 -21.34
N SER A 739 -15.22 0.63 -20.82
CA SER A 739 -16.43 0.31 -21.59
C SER A 739 -16.52 1.16 -22.86
N ILE A 740 -16.34 2.47 -22.74
CA ILE A 740 -16.33 3.40 -23.88
C ILE A 740 -15.24 3.02 -24.89
N TRP A 741 -14.02 2.72 -24.41
CA TRP A 741 -12.92 2.29 -25.29
C TRP A 741 -13.22 0.96 -26.00
N MET A 742 -13.97 0.07 -25.36
CA MET A 742 -14.41 -1.20 -25.95
C MET A 742 -15.70 -1.07 -26.77
N GLY A 743 -16.14 0.14 -27.07
CA GLY A 743 -17.31 0.41 -27.90
C GLY A 743 -18.65 0.19 -27.19
N VAL A 744 -18.67 0.05 -25.86
CA VAL A 744 -19.87 -0.22 -25.08
C VAL A 744 -20.34 1.03 -24.38
N PRO A 745 -21.49 1.62 -24.77
CA PRO A 745 -22.04 2.77 -24.05
C PRO A 745 -22.47 2.36 -22.64
N THR A 746 -22.35 3.28 -21.69
CA THR A 746 -22.69 3.05 -20.27
C THR A 746 -23.90 3.88 -19.89
N LEU A 747 -24.96 3.24 -19.44
CA LEU A 747 -26.13 3.90 -18.88
C LEU A 747 -25.89 4.23 -17.43
N THR A 748 -26.02 5.51 -17.03
CA THR A 748 -25.72 6.01 -15.68
C THR A 748 -26.81 6.94 -15.14
N ILE A 749 -26.82 7.13 -13.82
CA ILE A 749 -27.62 8.16 -13.13
C ILE A 749 -26.62 9.14 -12.49
N PRO A 750 -26.57 10.41 -12.94
CA PRO A 750 -25.74 11.43 -12.31
C PRO A 750 -26.23 11.72 -10.89
N GLY A 751 -25.31 11.73 -9.92
CA GLY A 751 -25.61 12.12 -8.54
C GLY A 751 -25.38 13.62 -8.27
N ASP A 752 -25.64 14.01 -7.01
CA ASP A 752 -25.53 15.38 -6.52
C ASP A 752 -24.12 15.71 -5.97
N THR A 753 -23.17 14.79 -6.08
CA THR A 753 -21.78 14.95 -5.68
C THR A 753 -20.84 14.65 -6.83
N MET A 754 -19.61 15.09 -6.77
CA MET A 754 -18.60 14.81 -7.81
C MET A 754 -18.44 13.31 -8.07
N THR A 755 -18.41 12.47 -7.03
CA THR A 755 -18.31 11.01 -7.15
C THR A 755 -19.45 10.38 -7.94
N GLY A 756 -20.64 10.94 -7.81
CA GLY A 756 -21.83 10.49 -8.53
C GLY A 756 -21.95 11.02 -9.96
N ARG A 757 -20.99 11.83 -10.42
CA ARG A 757 -21.06 12.44 -11.76
C ARG A 757 -19.99 11.96 -12.73
N VAL A 758 -19.05 11.14 -12.26
CA VAL A 758 -17.92 10.70 -13.08
C VAL A 758 -18.38 10.00 -14.36
N GLY A 759 -19.39 9.13 -14.29
CA GLY A 759 -19.98 8.48 -15.45
C GLY A 759 -20.57 9.48 -16.46
N ALA A 760 -21.39 10.40 -15.97
CA ALA A 760 -22.00 11.44 -16.82
C ALA A 760 -20.93 12.40 -17.42
N GLY A 761 -19.90 12.74 -16.66
CA GLY A 761 -18.77 13.53 -17.16
C GLY A 761 -18.08 12.87 -18.35
N ILE A 762 -17.78 11.58 -18.25
CA ILE A 762 -17.18 10.80 -19.35
C ILE A 762 -18.12 10.76 -20.57
N LEU A 763 -19.41 10.53 -20.36
CA LEU A 763 -20.41 10.46 -21.44
C LEU A 763 -20.54 11.80 -22.18
N GLY A 764 -20.54 12.93 -21.45
CA GLY A 764 -20.56 14.27 -22.04
C GLY A 764 -19.38 14.54 -22.98
N HIS A 765 -18.17 14.05 -22.63
CA HIS A 765 -17.00 14.19 -23.50
C HIS A 765 -17.11 13.42 -24.84
N VAL A 766 -17.87 12.35 -24.88
CA VAL A 766 -18.05 11.51 -26.11
C VAL A 766 -19.40 11.68 -26.77
N GLY A 767 -20.20 12.68 -26.33
CA GLY A 767 -21.51 12.98 -26.91
C GLY A 767 -22.56 11.89 -26.72
N LEU A 768 -22.58 11.30 -25.51
CA LEU A 768 -23.55 10.25 -25.11
C LEU A 768 -24.45 10.71 -23.95
N ASP A 769 -24.88 11.97 -23.94
CA ASP A 769 -25.72 12.56 -22.89
C ASP A 769 -27.04 11.80 -22.68
N ASP A 770 -27.59 11.19 -23.76
CA ASP A 770 -28.79 10.34 -23.68
C ASP A 770 -28.65 9.11 -22.77
N PHE A 771 -27.43 8.67 -22.52
CA PHE A 771 -27.13 7.59 -21.57
C PHE A 771 -26.99 8.05 -20.11
N ALA A 772 -27.09 9.35 -19.83
CA ALA A 772 -27.15 9.91 -18.50
C ALA A 772 -28.60 10.21 -18.11
N ALA A 773 -29.24 9.29 -17.40
CA ALA A 773 -30.64 9.41 -16.98
C ALA A 773 -30.78 10.22 -15.69
N PRO A 774 -31.75 11.14 -15.55
CA PRO A 774 -31.89 11.99 -14.36
C PRO A 774 -32.33 11.22 -13.09
N ASP A 775 -33.01 10.10 -13.24
CA ASP A 775 -33.55 9.26 -12.16
C ASP A 775 -33.68 7.80 -12.57
N VAL A 776 -34.14 6.94 -11.64
CA VAL A 776 -34.34 5.49 -11.91
C VAL A 776 -35.41 5.22 -12.93
N GLU A 777 -36.50 6.00 -12.97
CA GLU A 777 -37.58 5.86 -13.93
C GLU A 777 -37.06 6.11 -15.34
N ALA A 778 -36.36 7.21 -15.53
CA ALA A 778 -35.74 7.55 -16.82
C ALA A 778 -34.63 6.55 -17.20
N PHE A 779 -33.85 6.04 -16.22
CA PHE A 779 -32.86 5.00 -16.45
C PHE A 779 -33.48 3.74 -17.05
N VAL A 780 -34.58 3.25 -16.47
CA VAL A 780 -35.29 2.08 -16.99
C VAL A 780 -35.89 2.38 -18.37
N ALA A 781 -36.57 3.52 -18.55
CA ALA A 781 -37.21 3.89 -19.81
C ALA A 781 -36.15 4.06 -20.94
N ARG A 782 -35.06 4.79 -20.71
CA ARG A 782 -34.01 5.00 -21.71
C ARG A 782 -33.26 3.70 -22.03
N GLY A 783 -32.94 2.89 -21.02
CA GLY A 783 -32.31 1.60 -21.20
C GLY A 783 -33.15 0.68 -22.07
N ALA A 784 -34.47 0.56 -21.79
CA ALA A 784 -35.39 -0.22 -22.60
C ALA A 784 -35.55 0.34 -24.02
N ALA A 785 -35.61 1.67 -24.19
CA ALA A 785 -35.73 2.29 -25.52
C ALA A 785 -34.49 2.02 -26.39
N TRP A 786 -33.26 2.09 -25.82
CA TRP A 786 -32.03 1.78 -26.55
C TRP A 786 -31.96 0.33 -27.04
N THR A 787 -32.55 -0.63 -26.29
CA THR A 787 -32.59 -2.04 -26.72
C THR A 787 -33.47 -2.29 -27.94
N GLN A 788 -34.34 -1.35 -28.33
CA GLN A 788 -35.14 -1.39 -29.52
C GLN A 788 -34.48 -0.71 -30.73
N ARG A 789 -33.37 -0.03 -30.53
CA ARG A 789 -32.63 0.77 -31.52
C ARG A 789 -31.31 0.13 -31.88
N LEU A 790 -31.31 -1.19 -32.18
CA LEU A 790 -30.06 -1.95 -32.39
C LEU A 790 -29.16 -1.38 -33.50
N PRO A 791 -29.69 -0.91 -34.66
CA PRO A 791 -28.84 -0.30 -35.70
C PRO A 791 -28.06 0.91 -35.19
N GLU A 792 -28.75 1.81 -34.46
CA GLU A 792 -28.11 3.01 -33.88
C GLU A 792 -27.10 2.64 -32.80
N LEU A 793 -27.41 1.64 -31.96
CA LEU A 793 -26.49 1.13 -30.94
C LEU A 793 -25.24 0.52 -31.58
N ALA A 794 -25.39 -0.17 -32.71
CA ALA A 794 -24.27 -0.69 -33.51
C ALA A 794 -23.39 0.42 -34.09
N GLU A 795 -23.98 1.50 -34.59
CA GLU A 795 -23.24 2.68 -35.07
C GLU A 795 -22.47 3.37 -33.92
N ILE A 796 -23.11 3.52 -32.75
CA ILE A 796 -22.43 4.04 -31.54
C ILE A 796 -21.23 3.15 -31.22
N ARG A 797 -21.42 1.83 -31.16
CA ARG A 797 -20.35 0.87 -30.83
C ARG A 797 -19.17 1.01 -31.81
N ALA A 798 -19.43 1.08 -33.09
CA ALA A 798 -18.39 1.18 -34.12
C ALA A 798 -17.61 2.50 -34.05
N GLY A 799 -18.30 3.62 -33.77
CA GLY A 799 -17.72 4.97 -33.79
C GLY A 799 -17.15 5.46 -32.44
N LEU A 800 -17.34 4.71 -31.34
CA LEU A 800 -17.10 5.24 -30.00
C LEU A 800 -15.61 5.48 -29.71
N ARG A 801 -14.69 4.66 -30.25
CA ARG A 801 -13.23 4.89 -30.16
C ARG A 801 -12.81 6.18 -30.86
N ASP A 802 -13.37 6.48 -32.02
CA ASP A 802 -13.04 7.69 -32.75
C ASP A 802 -13.55 8.93 -32.03
N ARG A 803 -14.80 8.88 -31.52
CA ARG A 803 -15.34 9.95 -30.65
C ARG A 803 -14.45 10.16 -29.44
N PHE A 804 -14.03 9.07 -28.80
CA PHE A 804 -13.13 9.14 -27.64
C PHE A 804 -11.77 9.79 -27.99
N ALA A 805 -11.13 9.35 -29.07
CA ALA A 805 -9.83 9.88 -29.52
C ALA A 805 -9.90 11.38 -29.90
N GLN A 806 -11.05 11.84 -30.41
CA GLN A 806 -11.30 13.24 -30.75
C GLN A 806 -11.70 14.10 -29.54
N SER A 807 -12.15 13.48 -28.44
CA SER A 807 -12.54 14.18 -27.22
C SER A 807 -11.33 14.65 -26.41
N ALA A 808 -11.53 15.61 -25.52
CA ALA A 808 -10.46 16.10 -24.65
C ALA A 808 -9.86 15.01 -23.75
N ILE A 809 -10.65 14.00 -23.35
CA ILE A 809 -10.16 12.86 -22.54
C ILE A 809 -9.10 12.06 -23.33
N GLY A 810 -9.22 11.95 -24.64
CA GLY A 810 -8.27 11.27 -25.53
C GLY A 810 -7.03 12.08 -25.88
N GLN A 811 -6.94 13.36 -25.47
CA GLN A 811 -5.93 14.32 -25.90
C GLN A 811 -5.12 14.89 -24.72
N PRO A 812 -4.13 14.17 -24.19
CA PRO A 812 -3.32 14.66 -23.04
C PRO A 812 -2.63 16.00 -23.30
N ALA A 813 -2.22 16.27 -24.55
CA ALA A 813 -1.60 17.54 -24.93
C ALA A 813 -2.55 18.73 -24.75
N LEU A 814 -3.83 18.56 -25.10
CA LEU A 814 -4.84 19.60 -24.93
C LEU A 814 -5.08 19.90 -23.44
N ILE A 815 -5.13 18.86 -22.62
CA ILE A 815 -5.25 19.03 -21.15
C ILE A 815 -4.01 19.72 -20.60
N ALA A 816 -2.81 19.34 -21.04
CA ALA A 816 -1.57 20.00 -20.60
C ALA A 816 -1.54 21.49 -20.95
N THR A 817 -1.98 21.87 -22.15
CA THR A 817 -2.13 23.28 -22.55
C THR A 817 -3.13 24.01 -21.64
N GLY A 818 -4.25 23.38 -21.32
CA GLY A 818 -5.24 23.92 -20.37
C GLY A 818 -4.65 24.10 -18.97
N VAL A 819 -3.89 23.12 -18.47
CA VAL A 819 -3.20 23.21 -17.17
C VAL A 819 -2.18 24.35 -17.17
N GLU A 820 -1.31 24.46 -18.19
CA GLU A 820 -0.32 25.54 -18.30
C GLU A 820 -1.00 26.91 -18.29
N SER A 821 -2.05 27.09 -19.11
CA SER A 821 -2.85 28.32 -19.17
C SER A 821 -3.51 28.63 -17.82
N ALA A 822 -4.08 27.64 -17.15
CA ALA A 822 -4.67 27.80 -15.83
C ALA A 822 -3.65 28.22 -14.77
N LEU A 823 -2.49 27.55 -14.71
CA LEU A 823 -1.41 27.91 -13.78
C LEU A 823 -0.92 29.34 -14.03
N ARG A 824 -0.80 29.76 -15.29
CA ARG A 824 -0.41 31.13 -15.64
C ARG A 824 -1.48 32.12 -15.19
N THR A 825 -2.74 31.87 -15.40
CA THR A 825 -3.86 32.74 -14.97
C THR A 825 -3.88 32.88 -13.44
N MET A 826 -3.75 31.77 -12.70
CA MET A 826 -3.70 31.79 -11.23
C MET A 826 -2.52 32.64 -10.73
N TRP A 827 -1.36 32.44 -11.33
CA TRP A 827 -0.16 33.19 -10.98
C TRP A 827 -0.30 34.70 -11.25
N GLN A 828 -0.84 35.08 -12.41
CA GLN A 828 -1.09 36.49 -12.76
C GLN A 828 -2.06 37.15 -11.77
N ARG A 829 -3.12 36.43 -11.35
CA ARG A 829 -4.05 36.94 -10.31
C ARG A 829 -3.35 37.16 -8.99
N TRP A 830 -2.53 36.20 -8.55
CA TRP A 830 -1.76 36.34 -7.32
C TRP A 830 -0.76 37.52 -7.38
N CYS A 831 -0.04 37.69 -8.50
CA CYS A 831 0.85 38.83 -8.71
C CYS A 831 0.11 40.16 -8.62
N ALA A 832 -1.10 40.24 -9.15
CA ALA A 832 -1.97 41.42 -9.09
C ALA A 832 -2.64 41.62 -7.72
N GLY A 833 -2.47 40.72 -6.76
CA GLY A 833 -3.12 40.78 -5.45
C GLY A 833 -4.63 40.53 -5.51
N LEU A 834 -5.12 39.88 -6.56
CA LEU A 834 -6.54 39.54 -6.73
C LEU A 834 -6.87 38.23 -6.02
N PRO A 835 -8.05 38.09 -5.44
CA PRO A 835 -8.48 36.83 -4.83
C PRO A 835 -8.67 35.73 -5.88
N ALA A 836 -8.61 34.47 -5.46
CA ALA A 836 -8.98 33.35 -6.29
C ALA A 836 -10.44 33.44 -6.74
N GLU A 837 -10.72 33.11 -7.99
CA GLU A 837 -12.08 32.98 -8.52
C GLU A 837 -12.20 31.82 -9.51
N PRO A 838 -13.40 31.25 -9.71
CA PRO A 838 -13.60 30.19 -10.68
C PRO A 838 -13.43 30.71 -12.12
N PHE A 839 -12.87 29.88 -13.00
CA PHE A 839 -12.73 30.20 -14.43
C PHE A 839 -12.62 28.92 -15.29
N GLU A 840 -12.75 29.06 -16.59
CA GLU A 840 -12.44 28.02 -17.56
C GLU A 840 -11.05 28.29 -18.17
N ALA A 841 -10.22 27.22 -18.22
CA ALA A 841 -8.88 27.31 -18.78
C ALA A 841 -8.95 27.51 -20.30
N GLN A 842 -8.26 28.53 -20.79
CA GLN A 842 -8.21 28.80 -22.23
C GLN A 842 -7.29 27.80 -22.94
N THR A 843 -7.68 27.33 -24.10
CA THR A 843 -6.82 26.59 -25.05
C THR A 843 -6.72 27.39 -26.34
N ALA A 844 -5.59 27.30 -27.02
CA ALA A 844 -5.40 28.01 -28.30
C ALA A 844 -6.41 27.66 -29.42
N GLN A 845 -7.33 26.73 -29.15
CA GLN A 845 -8.45 26.33 -30.03
C GLN A 845 -9.82 26.91 -29.59
N GLY A 846 -9.83 27.83 -28.62
CA GLY A 846 -11.02 28.32 -27.93
C GLY A 846 -11.93 29.28 -28.68
N ASP A 847 -12.08 29.18 -30.03
CA ASP A 847 -13.04 29.93 -30.83
C ASP A 847 -13.82 29.02 -31.83
N ARG A 848 -13.90 27.72 -31.57
CA ARG A 848 -14.78 26.81 -32.34
C ARG A 848 -15.59 25.91 -31.41
N ALA A 849 -16.63 26.48 -30.80
CA ALA A 849 -17.71 25.71 -30.18
C ALA A 849 -18.97 25.83 -31.00
#